data_5932c7be8aeb2c710ddcb80014b73327
#
_entry.id   5932c7be8aeb2c710ddcb80014b73327
#
_cell.length_a   1.000
_cell.length_b   1.000
_cell.length_c   1.000
_cell.angle_alpha   90.00
_cell.angle_beta   90.00
_cell.angle_gamma   90.00
#
_symmetry.space_group_name_H-M   'P 1'
#
loop_
_entity.id
_entity.type
_entity.pdbx_description
1 polymer ?
#
loop_
_entity_poly.entity_id
_entity_poly.type
_entity_poly.pdbx_seq_one_letter_code
_entity_poly.pdbx_strand_id
1 'polypeptide(L)'
;MASLSLSALVERLSPQAKETLEQAAAMASSRTHHSIELTHWLLAIVQHPSGIYSEVFEAFDIDERKVEEQLQAQLEKYKTGCQTVPGLSAYTVTMMQNALMCATIEFHEEQVNCIHLLFAYLSDDTLVNMMNAISAELDKVEPSRLVEMKEHVGDGGNNTSKATSSSNSALNQFTTDLTEQAKAGKIDPVIGRDNEIRLMIDILLRRRQNNPILTGEAGVGKTAVIEGLAQKIVDGDVPPALHDVAIKSLDLALLQAGAGMKGEFENRLKNLIREVNESSQPIILFIDEAHGLIGGGGQAGQGDAANILKPALARGELRTIAATTWAEYKKYFEKDAALTRRFQVVKVDEPTPELAVDMLRGLVNIMGQHHDVYITSQALNAAVQLSARYINGRQLPDKAVSVLDTACSRVALSQSATPGALDSKKKKLNIKEAEFQQLTKEAQLGVSHDELLNNIRYEIDELSNQVIELEAIWEQEKQWVQEAKSLRARVIEENADCDKERLQEIESNLALNAQPLVFSHVNESLIAEVISDWTGIPLGKLQDDEIEAVLNLKDSLCERVVGQDHALEIMSEVIKTASAQLTDETKPNGVFLLTGPSGVGKTESALAIADKVYGSEDNVTTINMSEFKEEHKVSLLLGSPPGYVGYGEGGVLTEAVRRKPYSVILLDEMEKAHPGVQDIFYQVFDKGSIKDGEGRDIDFKNTIIIMTANTGTETTMSLYADPDLAPEPEALKEALRDDLLTDFKPAFLGRVNVLPYLPLGKEVLTEITKLKLNKVSNRIRKHYSAGLYFDEQLINDIVDNSNESGSGARVVQTTIENNLLPKISHEILNAILNGKTFDEINVRGSIKELEVSLI
;
A
#
# COMPACT_ATOMS: atom_id res chain seq x y z
N MET A 1 -2.41 -46.06 -37.55
CA MET A 1 -1.74 -45.52 -36.32
C MET A 1 -2.70 -44.56 -35.66
N ALA A 2 -2.98 -44.72 -34.36
CA ALA A 2 -3.80 -43.79 -33.65
C ALA A 2 -3.07 -42.42 -33.66
N SER A 3 -3.70 -41.37 -34.12
CA SER A 3 -3.13 -40.02 -34.12
C SER A 3 -2.99 -39.59 -32.67
N LEU A 4 -1.75 -39.46 -32.17
CA LEU A 4 -1.45 -38.83 -30.86
C LEU A 4 -2.06 -37.43 -30.89
N SER A 5 -2.78 -37.05 -29.82
CA SER A 5 -3.34 -35.71 -29.69
C SER A 5 -2.20 -34.68 -29.56
N LEU A 6 -2.40 -33.52 -30.11
CA LEU A 6 -1.38 -32.42 -30.09
C LEU A 6 -1.00 -32.04 -28.67
N SER A 7 -1.95 -32.06 -27.72
CA SER A 7 -1.69 -31.85 -26.29
C SER A 7 -0.75 -32.88 -25.68
N ALA A 8 -0.91 -34.17 -26.04
CA ALA A 8 -0.06 -35.24 -25.57
C ALA A 8 1.40 -35.12 -26.08
N LEU A 9 1.59 -34.59 -27.30
CA LEU A 9 2.93 -34.32 -27.84
C LEU A 9 3.62 -33.16 -27.11
N VAL A 10 2.89 -32.08 -26.85
CA VAL A 10 3.42 -30.93 -26.12
C VAL A 10 3.75 -31.30 -24.64
N GLU A 11 2.96 -32.17 -24.01
CA GLU A 11 3.24 -32.63 -22.64
C GLU A 11 4.54 -33.42 -22.53
N ARG A 12 4.97 -34.10 -23.57
CA ARG A 12 6.20 -34.88 -23.63
C ARG A 12 7.46 -34.06 -23.92
N LEU A 13 7.35 -32.76 -24.24
CA LEU A 13 8.50 -31.89 -24.42
C LEU A 13 9.17 -31.57 -23.08
N SER A 14 10.49 -31.51 -23.07
CA SER A 14 11.24 -31.01 -21.92
C SER A 14 10.93 -29.55 -21.60
N PRO A 15 11.18 -29.04 -20.39
CA PRO A 15 10.92 -27.65 -20.04
C PRO A 15 11.55 -26.64 -21.02
N GLN A 16 12.81 -26.88 -21.43
CA GLN A 16 13.52 -26.06 -22.41
C GLN A 16 12.89 -26.11 -23.81
N ALA A 17 12.48 -27.29 -24.26
CA ALA A 17 11.82 -27.43 -25.56
C ALA A 17 10.42 -26.80 -25.58
N LYS A 18 9.72 -26.77 -24.44
CA LYS A 18 8.47 -26.01 -24.29
C LYS A 18 8.68 -24.51 -24.36
N GLU A 19 9.66 -24.01 -23.63
CA GLU A 19 10.04 -22.58 -23.62
C GLU A 19 10.41 -22.07 -25.00
N THR A 20 11.21 -22.84 -25.74
CA THR A 20 11.58 -22.49 -27.12
C THR A 20 10.39 -22.54 -28.08
N LEU A 21 9.44 -23.45 -27.87
CA LEU A 21 8.19 -23.51 -28.64
C LEU A 21 7.29 -22.29 -28.35
N GLU A 22 7.20 -21.86 -27.11
CA GLU A 22 6.47 -20.65 -26.71
C GLU A 22 7.10 -19.39 -27.31
N GLN A 23 8.43 -19.30 -27.33
CA GLN A 23 9.16 -18.23 -27.99
C GLN A 23 8.90 -18.23 -29.51
N ALA A 24 8.89 -19.39 -30.14
CA ALA A 24 8.54 -19.55 -31.55
C ALA A 24 7.11 -19.09 -31.85
N ALA A 25 6.17 -19.40 -30.96
CA ALA A 25 4.78 -18.96 -31.07
C ALA A 25 4.66 -17.42 -30.92
N ALA A 26 5.39 -16.84 -30.00
CA ALA A 26 5.45 -15.39 -29.81
C ALA A 26 6.05 -14.69 -31.03
N MET A 27 7.14 -15.25 -31.63
CA MET A 27 7.73 -14.75 -32.88
C MET A 27 6.74 -14.81 -34.06
N ALA A 28 6.02 -15.92 -34.24
CA ALA A 28 5.03 -16.06 -35.31
C ALA A 28 3.86 -15.08 -35.13
N SER A 29 3.41 -14.88 -33.89
CA SER A 29 2.34 -13.94 -33.54
C SER A 29 2.76 -12.48 -33.76
N SER A 30 3.96 -12.09 -33.32
CA SER A 30 4.46 -10.71 -33.45
C SER A 30 4.65 -10.30 -34.92
N ARG A 31 4.98 -11.27 -35.80
CA ARG A 31 5.13 -11.07 -37.26
C ARG A 31 3.83 -11.33 -38.04
N THR A 32 2.74 -11.58 -37.35
CA THR A 32 1.41 -11.87 -37.94
C THR A 32 1.41 -13.02 -38.96
N HIS A 33 2.21 -14.07 -38.75
CA HIS A 33 2.27 -15.24 -39.60
C HIS A 33 1.08 -16.17 -39.38
N HIS A 34 0.71 -16.97 -40.38
CA HIS A 34 -0.49 -17.83 -40.33
C HIS A 34 -0.27 -19.11 -39.52
N SER A 35 0.97 -19.59 -39.40
CA SER A 35 1.35 -20.83 -38.71
C SER A 35 2.73 -20.73 -38.10
N ILE A 36 2.93 -21.53 -37.04
CA ILE A 36 4.23 -21.70 -36.40
C ILE A 36 5.00 -22.74 -37.19
N GLU A 37 5.92 -22.28 -38.06
CA GLU A 37 6.74 -23.12 -38.92
C GLU A 37 7.99 -23.61 -38.17
N LEU A 38 8.64 -24.66 -38.69
CA LEU A 38 9.92 -25.17 -38.17
C LEU A 38 10.97 -24.09 -38.01
N THR A 39 11.04 -23.16 -38.97
CA THR A 39 11.99 -22.04 -38.96
C THR A 39 11.87 -21.16 -37.73
N HIS A 40 10.63 -20.91 -37.24
CA HIS A 40 10.44 -20.17 -36.00
C HIS A 40 11.01 -20.92 -34.82
N TRP A 41 10.76 -22.23 -34.74
CA TRP A 41 11.21 -23.03 -33.61
C TRP A 41 12.72 -23.23 -33.60
N LEU A 42 13.33 -23.53 -34.74
CA LEU A 42 14.78 -23.63 -34.84
C LEU A 42 15.49 -22.30 -34.53
N LEU A 43 14.95 -21.17 -34.98
CA LEU A 43 15.50 -19.87 -34.64
C LEU A 43 15.39 -19.59 -33.13
N ALA A 44 14.27 -19.95 -32.49
CA ALA A 44 14.08 -19.82 -31.05
C ALA A 44 15.08 -20.68 -30.25
N ILE A 45 15.41 -21.89 -30.75
CA ILE A 45 16.42 -22.75 -30.12
C ILE A 45 17.83 -22.19 -30.27
N VAL A 46 18.16 -21.67 -31.47
CA VAL A 46 19.48 -21.07 -31.75
C VAL A 46 19.67 -19.81 -30.91
N GLN A 47 18.68 -18.97 -30.79
CA GLN A 47 18.73 -17.72 -30.00
C GLN A 47 18.54 -17.93 -28.49
N HIS A 48 18.37 -19.16 -28.03
CA HIS A 48 18.12 -19.42 -26.62
C HIS A 48 19.37 -19.10 -25.75
N PRO A 49 19.23 -18.34 -24.65
CA PRO A 49 20.36 -17.87 -23.82
C PRO A 49 21.26 -18.99 -23.30
N SER A 50 20.75 -20.21 -23.15
CA SER A 50 21.54 -21.37 -22.69
C SER A 50 22.47 -21.95 -23.75
N GLY A 51 22.46 -21.46 -25.00
CA GLY A 51 23.32 -21.95 -26.06
C GLY A 51 23.09 -23.44 -26.40
N ILE A 52 21.85 -23.89 -26.46
CA ILE A 52 21.47 -25.31 -26.59
C ILE A 52 22.18 -26.04 -27.72
N TYR A 53 22.37 -25.35 -28.85
CA TYR A 53 23.05 -25.91 -30.04
C TYR A 53 24.50 -25.43 -30.16
N SER A 54 25.02 -24.57 -29.29
CA SER A 54 26.39 -24.03 -29.42
C SER A 54 27.45 -25.12 -29.39
N GLU A 55 27.35 -26.11 -28.52
CA GLU A 55 28.28 -27.26 -28.47
C GLU A 55 28.20 -28.15 -29.72
N VAL A 56 26.98 -28.32 -30.27
CA VAL A 56 26.76 -29.07 -31.52
C VAL A 56 27.35 -28.30 -32.68
N PHE A 57 27.13 -27.00 -32.77
CA PHE A 57 27.66 -26.15 -33.84
C PHE A 57 29.18 -26.08 -33.82
N GLU A 58 29.78 -25.99 -32.63
CA GLU A 58 31.22 -26.04 -32.45
C GLU A 58 31.82 -27.40 -32.89
N ALA A 59 31.18 -28.51 -32.52
CA ALA A 59 31.65 -29.85 -32.86
C ALA A 59 31.57 -30.19 -34.37
N PHE A 60 30.68 -29.54 -35.11
CA PHE A 60 30.52 -29.76 -36.56
C PHE A 60 31.00 -28.59 -37.43
N ASP A 61 31.76 -27.62 -36.86
CA ASP A 61 32.26 -26.42 -37.51
C ASP A 61 31.20 -25.64 -38.30
N ILE A 62 30.07 -25.38 -37.60
CA ILE A 62 28.92 -24.64 -38.13
C ILE A 62 28.99 -23.20 -37.67
N ASP A 63 28.86 -22.24 -38.59
CA ASP A 63 28.78 -20.83 -38.28
C ASP A 63 27.36 -20.45 -37.81
N GLU A 64 27.18 -20.35 -36.48
CA GLU A 64 25.90 -20.04 -35.83
C GLU A 64 25.27 -18.76 -36.37
N ARG A 65 26.06 -17.72 -36.61
CA ARG A 65 25.55 -16.43 -37.13
C ARG A 65 25.00 -16.56 -38.54
N LYS A 66 25.63 -17.36 -39.39
CA LYS A 66 25.07 -17.62 -40.72
C LYS A 66 23.80 -18.40 -40.70
N VAL A 67 23.67 -19.38 -39.80
CA VAL A 67 22.44 -20.14 -39.62
C VAL A 67 21.30 -19.20 -39.17
N GLU A 68 21.59 -18.32 -38.19
CA GLU A 68 20.64 -17.35 -37.71
C GLU A 68 20.19 -16.38 -38.80
N GLU A 69 21.10 -15.76 -39.53
CA GLU A 69 20.79 -14.84 -40.63
C GLU A 69 19.95 -15.51 -41.72
N GLN A 70 20.21 -16.77 -42.07
CA GLN A 70 19.48 -17.51 -43.09
C GLN A 70 18.09 -17.89 -42.61
N LEU A 71 17.90 -18.28 -41.36
CA LEU A 71 16.62 -18.54 -40.74
C LEU A 71 15.75 -17.25 -40.68
N GLN A 72 16.35 -16.11 -40.29
CA GLN A 72 15.69 -14.81 -40.25
C GLN A 72 15.24 -14.37 -41.66
N ALA A 73 16.10 -14.49 -42.68
CA ALA A 73 15.77 -14.17 -44.07
C ALA A 73 14.64 -15.05 -44.65
N GLN A 74 14.50 -16.26 -44.14
CA GLN A 74 13.39 -17.14 -44.56
C GLN A 74 12.09 -16.74 -43.88
N LEU A 75 12.14 -16.29 -42.61
CA LEU A 75 10.95 -15.80 -41.90
C LEU A 75 10.30 -14.59 -42.59
N GLU A 76 11.10 -13.74 -43.25
CA GLU A 76 10.59 -12.58 -43.99
C GLU A 76 9.81 -12.97 -45.26
N LYS A 77 9.97 -14.18 -45.75
CA LYS A 77 9.26 -14.68 -46.95
C LYS A 77 7.90 -15.27 -46.62
N TYR A 78 7.57 -15.51 -45.34
CA TYR A 78 6.28 -16.06 -44.99
C TYR A 78 5.14 -15.04 -45.10
N LYS A 79 3.94 -15.54 -45.39
CA LYS A 79 2.76 -14.69 -45.53
C LYS A 79 2.35 -14.08 -44.21
N THR A 80 2.19 -12.77 -44.18
CA THR A 80 1.76 -11.96 -43.04
C THR A 80 0.28 -11.59 -43.13
N GLY A 81 -0.29 -11.11 -42.03
CA GLY A 81 -1.68 -10.59 -41.99
C GLY A 81 -2.68 -11.49 -41.25
N CYS A 82 -2.23 -12.47 -40.49
CA CYS A 82 -3.11 -13.30 -39.66
C CYS A 82 -3.58 -12.49 -38.41
N GLN A 83 -4.90 -12.50 -38.19
CA GLN A 83 -5.52 -11.84 -37.01
C GLN A 83 -5.89 -12.82 -35.90
N THR A 84 -5.68 -14.13 -36.13
CA THR A 84 -5.93 -15.20 -35.15
C THR A 84 -4.61 -15.73 -34.60
N VAL A 85 -4.67 -16.43 -33.47
CA VAL A 85 -3.49 -17.10 -32.89
C VAL A 85 -2.96 -18.13 -33.90
N PRO A 86 -1.66 -18.06 -34.30
CA PRO A 86 -1.10 -18.99 -35.26
C PRO A 86 -1.05 -20.42 -34.68
N GLY A 87 -1.56 -21.40 -35.49
CA GLY A 87 -1.48 -22.82 -35.14
C GLY A 87 -0.13 -23.42 -35.53
N LEU A 88 0.20 -24.63 -35.02
CA LEU A 88 1.38 -25.38 -35.46
C LEU A 88 1.23 -25.85 -36.92
N SER A 89 2.28 -25.69 -37.71
CA SER A 89 2.30 -26.24 -39.08
C SER A 89 2.36 -27.75 -39.07
N ALA A 90 1.95 -28.37 -40.18
CA ALA A 90 2.01 -29.83 -40.35
C ALA A 90 3.45 -30.36 -40.16
N TYR A 91 4.44 -29.63 -40.65
CA TYR A 91 5.83 -30.01 -40.55
C TYR A 91 6.35 -29.93 -39.12
N THR A 92 5.93 -28.93 -38.33
CA THR A 92 6.26 -28.79 -36.91
C THR A 92 5.69 -29.97 -36.10
N VAL A 93 4.46 -30.36 -36.40
CA VAL A 93 3.82 -31.52 -35.75
C VAL A 93 4.52 -32.84 -36.13
N THR A 94 4.91 -33.01 -37.41
CA THR A 94 5.67 -34.19 -37.86
C THR A 94 7.02 -34.25 -37.16
N MET A 95 7.74 -33.14 -37.04
CA MET A 95 9.01 -33.08 -36.32
C MET A 95 8.84 -33.51 -34.84
N MET A 96 7.81 -33.03 -34.16
CA MET A 96 7.53 -33.45 -32.77
C MET A 96 7.24 -34.95 -32.66
N GLN A 97 6.48 -35.52 -33.60
CA GLN A 97 6.18 -36.96 -33.59
C GLN A 97 7.44 -37.81 -33.84
N ASN A 98 8.27 -37.42 -34.83
CA ASN A 98 9.54 -38.07 -35.09
C ASN A 98 10.51 -37.94 -33.92
N ALA A 99 10.57 -36.75 -33.30
CA ALA A 99 11.41 -36.52 -32.12
C ALA A 99 11.01 -37.38 -30.92
N LEU A 100 9.71 -37.59 -30.67
CA LEU A 100 9.24 -38.50 -29.65
C LEU A 100 9.61 -39.95 -29.94
N MET A 101 9.52 -40.41 -31.21
CA MET A 101 9.93 -41.72 -31.61
C MET A 101 11.44 -41.91 -31.45
N CYS A 102 12.24 -40.96 -31.89
CA CYS A 102 13.70 -40.97 -31.73
C CYS A 102 14.11 -40.93 -30.25
N ALA A 103 13.52 -40.07 -29.43
CA ALA A 103 13.77 -40.00 -28.00
C ALA A 103 13.55 -41.36 -27.31
N THR A 104 12.46 -42.02 -27.67
CA THR A 104 12.09 -43.33 -27.05
C THR A 104 12.94 -44.50 -27.56
N ILE A 105 13.24 -44.54 -28.87
CA ILE A 105 13.89 -45.71 -29.52
C ILE A 105 15.43 -45.59 -29.48
N GLU A 106 15.96 -44.43 -29.90
CA GLU A 106 17.42 -44.23 -30.05
C GLU A 106 18.07 -43.72 -28.76
N PHE A 107 17.34 -42.83 -28.04
CA PHE A 107 17.90 -42.20 -26.85
C PHE A 107 17.41 -42.77 -25.51
N HIS A 108 16.41 -43.66 -25.54
CA HIS A 108 15.82 -44.29 -24.35
C HIS A 108 15.31 -43.28 -23.31
N GLU A 109 14.82 -42.14 -23.76
CA GLU A 109 14.31 -41.05 -22.93
C GLU A 109 12.81 -40.92 -23.07
N GLU A 110 12.12 -40.54 -21.97
CA GLU A 110 10.65 -40.32 -21.99
C GLU A 110 10.22 -38.94 -22.43
N GLN A 111 11.13 -37.95 -22.35
CA GLN A 111 10.91 -36.57 -22.72
C GLN A 111 11.72 -36.19 -23.96
N VAL A 112 11.12 -35.34 -24.78
CA VAL A 112 11.76 -34.80 -25.99
C VAL A 112 12.50 -33.53 -25.62
N ASN A 113 13.84 -33.53 -25.78
CA ASN A 113 14.69 -32.33 -25.63
C ASN A 113 15.06 -31.72 -27.00
N CYS A 114 15.73 -30.58 -26.99
CA CYS A 114 16.07 -29.89 -28.25
C CYS A 114 17.05 -30.68 -29.14
N ILE A 115 17.87 -31.55 -28.60
CA ILE A 115 18.77 -32.44 -29.36
C ILE A 115 17.98 -33.50 -30.10
N HIS A 116 16.94 -34.05 -29.47
CA HIS A 116 16.03 -34.99 -30.14
C HIS A 116 15.27 -34.37 -31.31
N LEU A 117 14.93 -33.07 -31.21
CA LEU A 117 14.33 -32.31 -32.29
C LEU A 117 15.30 -32.18 -33.47
N LEU A 118 16.56 -31.88 -33.20
CA LEU A 118 17.59 -31.80 -34.25
C LEU A 118 17.84 -33.17 -34.93
N PHE A 119 17.95 -34.25 -34.14
CA PHE A 119 18.10 -35.60 -34.64
C PHE A 119 16.90 -36.04 -35.50
N ALA A 120 15.69 -35.81 -35.02
CA ALA A 120 14.46 -36.12 -35.75
C ALA A 120 14.33 -35.36 -37.07
N TYR A 121 14.75 -34.09 -37.07
CA TYR A 121 14.84 -33.26 -38.27
C TYR A 121 15.80 -33.89 -39.28
N LEU A 122 16.99 -34.31 -38.86
CA LEU A 122 18.02 -34.91 -39.75
C LEU A 122 17.69 -36.33 -40.19
N SER A 123 16.77 -37.01 -39.53
CA SER A 123 16.35 -38.39 -39.85
C SER A 123 15.20 -38.50 -40.82
N ASP A 124 14.59 -37.38 -41.25
CA ASP A 124 13.46 -37.35 -42.18
C ASP A 124 13.84 -36.62 -43.47
N ASP A 125 13.92 -37.36 -44.59
CA ASP A 125 14.32 -36.82 -45.89
C ASP A 125 13.49 -35.61 -46.34
N THR A 126 12.24 -35.51 -45.95
CA THR A 126 11.33 -34.39 -46.30
C THR A 126 11.71 -33.13 -45.52
N LEU A 127 11.98 -33.28 -44.22
CA LEU A 127 12.39 -32.19 -43.37
C LEU A 127 13.81 -31.70 -43.72
N VAL A 128 14.74 -32.63 -43.98
CA VAL A 128 16.12 -32.33 -44.43
C VAL A 128 16.11 -31.51 -45.71
N ASN A 129 15.40 -31.96 -46.74
CA ASN A 129 15.33 -31.25 -48.00
C ASN A 129 14.74 -29.83 -47.88
N MET A 130 13.76 -29.67 -46.98
CA MET A 130 13.14 -28.36 -46.71
C MET A 130 14.14 -27.42 -46.05
N MET A 131 14.89 -27.90 -45.08
CA MET A 131 15.83 -27.03 -44.34
C MET A 131 17.14 -26.80 -45.05
N ASN A 132 17.63 -27.75 -45.86
CA ASN A 132 18.80 -27.54 -46.72
C ASN A 132 18.53 -26.46 -47.79
N ALA A 133 17.26 -26.30 -48.20
CA ALA A 133 16.86 -25.17 -49.01
C ALA A 133 16.90 -23.82 -48.30
N ILE A 134 16.93 -23.83 -46.94
CA ILE A 134 17.01 -22.62 -46.09
C ILE A 134 18.45 -22.37 -45.64
N SER A 135 19.16 -23.40 -45.13
CA SER A 135 20.54 -23.31 -44.68
C SER A 135 21.33 -24.58 -45.00
N ALA A 136 22.32 -24.46 -45.90
CA ALA A 136 23.25 -25.52 -46.21
C ALA A 136 24.28 -25.84 -45.10
N GLU A 137 24.40 -24.99 -44.12
CA GLU A 137 25.29 -25.21 -42.98
C GLU A 137 24.81 -26.38 -42.07
N LEU A 138 23.50 -26.60 -42.00
CA LEU A 138 22.92 -27.68 -41.19
C LEU A 138 23.09 -29.07 -41.80
N ASP A 139 23.49 -29.16 -43.08
CA ASP A 139 23.80 -30.42 -43.76
C ASP A 139 25.12 -31.05 -43.29
N LYS A 140 25.93 -30.28 -42.56
CA LYS A 140 27.17 -30.74 -41.94
C LYS A 140 26.98 -31.67 -40.74
N VAL A 141 25.78 -31.68 -40.14
CA VAL A 141 25.51 -32.46 -38.96
C VAL A 141 25.18 -33.91 -39.32
N GLU A 142 26.06 -34.83 -38.94
CA GLU A 142 25.84 -36.28 -39.14
C GLU A 142 25.04 -36.86 -37.96
N PRO A 143 23.82 -37.50 -38.26
CA PRO A 143 22.98 -38.07 -37.21
C PRO A 143 23.65 -39.12 -36.34
N SER A 144 24.52 -39.98 -36.91
CA SER A 144 25.27 -41.01 -36.19
C SER A 144 26.21 -40.41 -35.13
N ARG A 145 26.82 -39.31 -35.43
CA ARG A 145 27.75 -38.59 -34.52
C ARG A 145 27.03 -37.82 -33.40
N LEU A 146 25.78 -37.41 -33.66
CA LEU A 146 24.94 -36.81 -32.62
C LEU A 146 24.58 -37.81 -31.49
N VAL A 147 24.37 -39.04 -31.81
CA VAL A 147 24.11 -40.14 -30.85
C VAL A 147 25.35 -40.41 -30.00
N GLU A 148 26.55 -40.40 -30.60
CA GLU A 148 27.81 -40.59 -29.87
C GLU A 148 28.13 -39.38 -28.95
N MET A 149 27.78 -38.17 -29.38
CA MET A 149 27.95 -36.97 -28.53
C MET A 149 27.08 -36.92 -27.31
N LYS A 150 25.97 -37.71 -27.23
CA LYS A 150 25.12 -37.77 -26.06
C LYS A 150 25.87 -38.15 -24.78
N GLU A 151 26.90 -39.06 -24.87
CA GLU A 151 27.71 -39.43 -23.71
C GLU A 151 28.57 -38.26 -23.18
N HIS A 152 28.75 -37.20 -23.96
CA HIS A 152 29.58 -36.03 -23.65
C HIS A 152 28.76 -34.71 -23.46
N VAL A 153 27.63 -34.55 -24.14
CA VAL A 153 26.80 -33.32 -24.12
C VAL A 153 25.68 -33.40 -23.09
N GLY A 154 25.48 -34.54 -22.46
CA GLY A 154 24.51 -34.73 -21.39
C GLY A 154 24.93 -34.17 -20.02
N ASP A 155 26.12 -33.62 -19.88
CA ASP A 155 26.58 -33.09 -18.58
C ASP A 155 27.62 -31.98 -18.78
N GLY A 156 27.13 -30.76 -19.05
CA GLY A 156 27.97 -29.57 -19.07
C GLY A 156 28.40 -29.15 -17.69
N GLY A 157 29.58 -29.64 -17.23
CA GLY A 157 30.11 -29.06 -15.99
C GLY A 157 31.05 -29.97 -15.19
N ASN A 158 32.36 -29.84 -15.40
CA ASN A 158 33.47 -30.11 -14.46
C ASN A 158 33.63 -31.49 -13.80
N ASN A 159 34.67 -32.17 -14.29
CA ASN A 159 35.46 -33.11 -13.50
C ASN A 159 35.86 -32.49 -12.15
N THR A 160 35.29 -33.02 -11.07
CA THR A 160 36.04 -33.49 -9.90
C THR A 160 35.06 -34.27 -8.97
N SER A 161 35.36 -35.57 -8.79
CA SER A 161 35.04 -36.40 -7.63
C SER A 161 33.61 -36.43 -7.10
N LYS A 162 32.95 -37.58 -7.34
CA LYS A 162 31.98 -38.25 -6.40
C LYS A 162 31.13 -37.30 -5.53
N ALA A 163 29.91 -37.03 -5.99
CA ALA A 163 28.72 -37.17 -5.13
C ALA A 163 27.45 -36.80 -5.92
N THR A 164 26.58 -37.79 -6.14
CA THR A 164 25.10 -37.72 -6.07
C THR A 164 24.33 -36.73 -6.96
N SER A 165 23.68 -37.30 -7.99
CA SER A 165 22.28 -37.02 -8.38
C SER A 165 21.53 -35.94 -7.55
N SER A 166 21.50 -34.68 -7.95
CA SER A 166 20.74 -33.68 -7.21
C SER A 166 20.13 -32.53 -8.02
N SER A 167 19.99 -32.61 -9.34
CA SER A 167 19.33 -31.52 -10.09
C SER A 167 17.82 -31.68 -10.29
N ASN A 168 17.23 -32.78 -9.88
CA ASN A 168 15.78 -33.05 -9.91
C ASN A 168 15.19 -33.40 -8.53
N SER A 169 15.82 -32.98 -7.43
CA SER A 169 15.28 -33.27 -6.12
C SER A 169 14.11 -32.33 -5.80
N ALA A 170 13.01 -32.90 -5.29
CA ALA A 170 11.85 -32.11 -4.84
C ALA A 170 12.27 -31.05 -3.80
N LEU A 171 13.33 -31.32 -3.02
CA LEU A 171 13.94 -30.36 -2.09
C LEU A 171 14.44 -29.12 -2.81
N ASN A 172 15.20 -29.23 -3.90
CA ASN A 172 15.74 -28.08 -4.60
C ASN A 172 14.66 -27.33 -5.40
N GLN A 173 13.62 -28.01 -5.83
CA GLN A 173 12.53 -27.42 -6.61
C GLN A 173 11.55 -26.64 -5.73
N PHE A 174 11.27 -27.09 -4.51
CA PHE A 174 10.21 -26.52 -3.65
C PHE A 174 10.74 -25.88 -2.37
N THR A 175 12.06 -25.83 -2.17
CA THR A 175 12.64 -25.21 -0.97
C THR A 175 13.79 -24.29 -1.29
N THR A 176 13.94 -23.24 -0.46
CA THR A 176 15.09 -22.34 -0.46
C THR A 176 15.95 -22.62 0.78
N ASP A 177 17.26 -22.79 0.59
CA ASP A 177 18.20 -23.07 1.69
C ASP A 177 18.63 -21.77 2.37
N LEU A 178 18.12 -21.53 3.59
CA LEU A 178 18.45 -20.34 4.38
C LEU A 178 19.87 -20.41 4.96
N THR A 179 20.36 -21.60 5.30
CA THR A 179 21.74 -21.77 5.78
C THR A 179 22.78 -21.52 4.70
N GLU A 180 22.49 -21.87 3.46
CA GLU A 180 23.33 -21.53 2.33
C GLU A 180 23.32 -20.02 2.01
N GLN A 181 22.15 -19.39 2.09
CA GLN A 181 22.04 -17.94 1.98
C GLN A 181 22.80 -17.19 3.08
N ALA A 182 22.75 -17.70 4.33
CA ALA A 182 23.55 -17.16 5.43
C ALA A 182 25.05 -17.25 5.15
N LYS A 183 25.53 -18.41 4.68
CA LYS A 183 26.94 -18.60 4.28
C LYS A 183 27.37 -17.66 3.16
N ALA A 184 26.47 -17.39 2.22
CA ALA A 184 26.71 -16.47 1.12
C ALA A 184 26.60 -14.97 1.52
N GLY A 185 26.29 -14.65 2.78
CA GLY A 185 26.11 -13.27 3.27
C GLY A 185 24.90 -12.55 2.67
N LYS A 186 23.88 -13.30 2.24
CA LYS A 186 22.65 -12.76 1.63
C LYS A 186 21.52 -12.51 2.62
N ILE A 187 21.72 -12.90 3.88
CA ILE A 187 20.73 -12.69 4.96
C ILE A 187 21.09 -11.41 5.69
N ASP A 188 20.08 -10.61 5.95
CA ASP A 188 20.21 -9.38 6.71
C ASP A 188 20.56 -9.67 8.19
N PRO A 189 21.35 -8.82 8.86
CA PRO A 189 21.69 -9.01 10.26
C PRO A 189 20.45 -8.89 11.15
N VAL A 190 20.19 -9.91 11.95
CA VAL A 190 19.02 -9.98 12.84
C VAL A 190 19.41 -9.49 14.24
N ILE A 191 18.82 -8.39 14.65
CA ILE A 191 19.06 -7.75 15.96
C ILE A 191 17.82 -7.84 16.82
N GLY A 192 17.97 -8.04 18.14
CA GLY A 192 16.90 -7.93 19.13
C GLY A 192 15.91 -9.10 19.18
N ARG A 193 16.26 -10.27 18.60
CA ARG A 193 15.44 -11.50 18.64
C ARG A 193 16.13 -12.67 19.31
N ASP A 194 17.16 -12.39 20.14
CA ASP A 194 17.97 -13.43 20.78
C ASP A 194 17.18 -14.32 21.72
N ASN A 195 16.17 -13.82 22.40
CA ASN A 195 15.36 -14.60 23.34
C ASN A 195 14.50 -15.62 22.58
N GLU A 196 13.86 -15.20 21.50
CA GLU A 196 13.05 -16.07 20.64
C GLU A 196 13.91 -17.14 19.97
N ILE A 197 15.10 -16.77 19.47
CA ILE A 197 16.06 -17.70 18.87
C ILE A 197 16.54 -18.72 19.90
N ARG A 198 16.91 -18.31 21.12
CA ARG A 198 17.30 -19.21 22.21
C ARG A 198 16.18 -20.18 22.57
N LEU A 199 14.95 -19.68 22.69
CA LEU A 199 13.80 -20.53 23.00
C LEU A 199 13.54 -21.55 21.87
N MET A 200 13.73 -21.17 20.61
CA MET A 200 13.66 -22.12 19.50
C MET A 200 14.73 -23.18 19.56
N ILE A 201 15.97 -22.82 19.86
CA ILE A 201 17.08 -23.77 20.06
C ILE A 201 16.72 -24.74 21.16
N ASP A 202 16.24 -24.27 22.31
CA ASP A 202 15.81 -25.10 23.42
C ASP A 202 14.71 -26.08 23.02
N ILE A 203 13.73 -25.63 22.24
CA ILE A 203 12.64 -26.52 21.76
C ILE A 203 13.18 -27.57 20.80
N LEU A 204 14.01 -27.17 19.82
CA LEU A 204 14.59 -28.09 18.84
C LEU A 204 15.46 -29.23 19.47
N LEU A 205 16.04 -28.99 20.64
CA LEU A 205 16.83 -29.96 21.38
C LEU A 205 15.98 -30.92 22.22
N ARG A 206 14.70 -30.67 22.41
CA ARG A 206 13.81 -31.54 23.22
C ARG A 206 13.59 -32.88 22.54
N ARG A 207 13.36 -33.87 23.36
CA ARG A 207 13.03 -35.26 22.90
C ARG A 207 11.57 -35.34 22.39
N ARG A 208 10.67 -34.50 22.91
CA ARG A 208 9.25 -34.46 22.56
C ARG A 208 8.84 -32.99 22.44
N GLN A 209 7.83 -32.69 21.63
CA GLN A 209 7.41 -31.30 21.32
C GLN A 209 8.60 -30.45 20.84
N ASN A 210 9.34 -30.99 19.90
CA ASN A 210 10.59 -30.43 19.38
C ASN A 210 10.39 -29.60 18.08
N ASN A 211 9.15 -29.28 17.71
CA ASN A 211 8.87 -28.41 16.60
C ASN A 211 8.37 -27.05 17.13
N PRO A 212 9.14 -25.99 17.02
CA PRO A 212 8.66 -24.66 17.37
C PRO A 212 7.62 -24.17 16.35
N ILE A 213 6.60 -23.45 16.84
CA ILE A 213 5.67 -22.67 16.02
C ILE A 213 5.73 -21.20 16.46
N LEU A 214 6.19 -20.35 15.57
CA LEU A 214 6.24 -18.91 15.77
C LEU A 214 4.84 -18.32 15.60
N THR A 215 4.35 -17.66 16.62
CA THR A 215 3.04 -17.00 16.59
C THR A 215 3.19 -15.51 16.85
N GLY A 216 2.60 -14.69 15.99
CA GLY A 216 2.64 -13.23 16.09
C GLY A 216 1.93 -12.60 14.92
N GLU A 217 1.62 -11.32 15.04
CA GLU A 217 0.96 -10.57 13.97
C GLU A 217 1.84 -10.48 12.70
N ALA A 218 1.22 -10.13 11.56
CA ALA A 218 1.98 -9.89 10.34
C ALA A 218 2.93 -8.70 10.52
N GLY A 219 4.17 -8.81 10.02
CA GLY A 219 5.16 -7.74 10.09
C GLY A 219 5.98 -7.65 11.37
N VAL A 220 5.77 -8.51 12.39
CA VAL A 220 6.60 -8.50 13.61
C VAL A 220 8.00 -9.13 13.42
N GLY A 221 8.30 -9.68 12.24
CA GLY A 221 9.62 -10.26 11.94
C GLY A 221 9.76 -11.75 12.29
N LYS A 222 8.70 -12.55 12.13
CA LYS A 222 8.78 -14.02 12.35
C LYS A 222 9.83 -14.70 11.48
N THR A 223 9.92 -14.32 10.21
CA THR A 223 10.89 -14.85 9.25
C THR A 223 12.32 -14.48 9.65
N ALA A 224 12.53 -13.23 10.10
CA ALA A 224 13.83 -12.78 10.60
C ALA A 224 14.35 -13.62 11.78
N VAL A 225 13.47 -14.12 12.67
CA VAL A 225 13.88 -15.02 13.77
C VAL A 225 14.49 -16.32 13.23
N ILE A 226 13.96 -16.85 12.12
CA ILE A 226 14.50 -18.05 11.47
C ILE A 226 15.82 -17.76 10.74
N GLU A 227 15.90 -16.63 10.08
CA GLU A 227 17.11 -16.14 9.43
C GLU A 227 18.24 -15.94 10.45
N GLY A 228 17.92 -15.37 11.61
CA GLY A 228 18.86 -15.27 12.73
C GLY A 228 19.30 -16.62 13.29
N LEU A 229 18.42 -17.62 13.34
CA LEU A 229 18.79 -18.98 13.70
C LEU A 229 19.73 -19.60 12.64
N ALA A 230 19.45 -19.40 11.34
CA ALA A 230 20.32 -19.88 10.28
C ALA A 230 21.72 -19.26 10.36
N GLN A 231 21.80 -17.96 10.67
CA GLN A 231 23.07 -17.26 10.86
C GLN A 231 23.85 -17.82 12.07
N LYS A 232 23.20 -18.01 13.22
CA LYS A 232 23.85 -18.61 14.41
C LYS A 232 24.35 -20.05 14.14
N ILE A 233 23.66 -20.82 13.31
CA ILE A 233 24.13 -22.15 12.89
C ILE A 233 25.41 -22.03 12.06
N VAL A 234 25.47 -21.09 11.12
CA VAL A 234 26.64 -20.85 10.26
C VAL A 234 27.82 -20.34 11.08
N ASP A 235 27.58 -19.44 12.03
CA ASP A 235 28.60 -18.88 12.94
C ASP A 235 29.07 -19.89 14.00
N GLY A 236 28.38 -21.04 14.13
CA GLY A 236 28.69 -22.05 15.14
C GLY A 236 28.24 -21.68 16.56
N ASP A 237 27.42 -20.63 16.74
CA ASP A 237 26.87 -20.18 18.03
C ASP A 237 25.60 -20.96 18.40
N VAL A 238 25.64 -22.29 18.23
CA VAL A 238 24.56 -23.21 18.56
C VAL A 238 25.14 -24.47 19.20
N PRO A 239 24.34 -25.26 19.93
CA PRO A 239 24.78 -26.55 20.48
C PRO A 239 25.24 -27.51 19.39
N PRO A 240 26.20 -28.43 19.67
CA PRO A 240 26.79 -29.37 18.70
C PRO A 240 25.78 -30.18 17.88
N ALA A 241 24.62 -30.44 18.46
CA ALA A 241 23.55 -31.20 17.77
C ALA A 241 22.89 -30.40 16.60
N LEU A 242 23.17 -29.12 16.46
CA LEU A 242 22.63 -28.24 15.42
C LEU A 242 23.72 -27.69 14.48
N HIS A 243 25.01 -27.98 14.67
CA HIS A 243 26.11 -27.42 13.87
C HIS A 243 26.02 -27.77 12.38
N ASP A 244 25.60 -28.98 12.03
CA ASP A 244 25.54 -29.45 10.64
C ASP A 244 24.11 -29.48 10.08
N VAL A 245 23.19 -28.72 10.67
CA VAL A 245 21.78 -28.70 10.25
C VAL A 245 21.58 -27.68 9.13
N ALA A 246 20.87 -28.05 8.07
CA ALA A 246 20.37 -27.16 7.06
C ALA A 246 18.94 -26.71 7.38
N ILE A 247 18.66 -25.43 7.31
CA ILE A 247 17.29 -24.88 7.38
C ILE A 247 16.80 -24.61 5.97
N LYS A 248 15.74 -25.30 5.56
CA LYS A 248 15.13 -25.13 4.24
C LYS A 248 13.72 -24.58 4.35
N SER A 249 13.50 -23.42 3.74
CA SER A 249 12.19 -22.75 3.66
C SER A 249 11.34 -23.38 2.56
N LEU A 250 10.16 -23.89 2.90
CA LEU A 250 9.21 -24.50 1.97
C LEU A 250 8.36 -23.42 1.27
N ASP A 251 8.40 -23.40 -0.05
CA ASP A 251 7.50 -22.57 -0.86
C ASP A 251 6.18 -23.34 -1.15
N LEU A 252 5.14 -22.95 -0.43
CA LEU A 252 3.80 -23.55 -0.58
C LEU A 252 3.15 -23.20 -1.92
N ALA A 253 3.42 -22.02 -2.46
CA ALA A 253 2.85 -21.58 -3.72
C ALA A 253 3.41 -22.40 -4.89
N LEU A 254 4.73 -22.65 -4.90
CA LEU A 254 5.36 -23.52 -5.90
C LEU A 254 4.88 -24.96 -5.77
N LEU A 255 4.70 -25.46 -4.54
CA LEU A 255 4.21 -26.82 -4.30
C LEU A 255 2.78 -27.03 -4.82
N GLN A 256 1.94 -25.99 -4.77
CA GLN A 256 0.55 -25.98 -5.24
C GLN A 256 0.43 -25.62 -6.73
N ALA A 257 1.37 -24.86 -7.28
CA ALA A 257 1.34 -24.42 -8.67
C ALA A 257 1.33 -25.62 -9.63
N GLY A 258 0.39 -25.65 -10.56
CA GLY A 258 0.25 -26.72 -11.55
C GLY A 258 -0.32 -28.05 -11.03
N ALA A 259 -0.62 -28.18 -9.73
CA ALA A 259 -1.24 -29.38 -9.16
C ALA A 259 -2.77 -29.40 -9.44
N GLY A 260 -3.16 -29.33 -10.72
CA GLY A 260 -4.56 -29.34 -11.14
C GLY A 260 -5.27 -30.71 -10.98
N MET A 261 -4.54 -31.79 -10.81
CA MET A 261 -5.08 -33.12 -10.57
C MET A 261 -5.04 -33.51 -9.09
N LYS A 262 -6.13 -34.03 -8.59
CA LYS A 262 -6.25 -34.55 -7.22
C LYS A 262 -5.14 -35.60 -6.98
N GLY A 263 -4.26 -35.33 -6.00
CA GLY A 263 -3.16 -36.26 -5.61
C GLY A 263 -1.76 -35.83 -6.07
N GLU A 264 -1.61 -34.88 -6.99
CA GLU A 264 -0.28 -34.44 -7.44
C GLU A 264 0.45 -33.65 -6.34
N PHE A 265 -0.25 -32.71 -5.71
CA PHE A 265 0.23 -31.99 -4.52
C PHE A 265 0.66 -32.95 -3.39
N GLU A 266 -0.18 -33.96 -3.13
CA GLU A 266 0.14 -34.99 -2.12
C GLU A 266 1.41 -35.76 -2.48
N ASN A 267 1.60 -36.13 -3.74
CA ASN A 267 2.76 -36.87 -4.19
C ASN A 267 4.04 -36.02 -4.10
N ARG A 268 3.96 -34.72 -4.46
CA ARG A 268 5.07 -33.78 -4.30
C ARG A 268 5.49 -33.65 -2.83
N LEU A 269 4.51 -33.47 -1.93
CA LEU A 269 4.77 -33.38 -0.49
C LEU A 269 5.34 -34.70 0.10
N LYS A 270 4.84 -35.85 -0.34
CA LYS A 270 5.38 -37.15 0.07
C LYS A 270 6.82 -37.36 -0.41
N ASN A 271 7.13 -36.99 -1.64
CA ASN A 271 8.48 -37.04 -2.19
C ASN A 271 9.43 -36.13 -1.43
N LEU A 272 9.00 -34.89 -1.13
CA LEU A 272 9.77 -33.95 -0.33
C LEU A 272 10.09 -34.48 1.06
N ILE A 273 9.10 -35.05 1.77
CA ILE A 273 9.30 -35.64 3.10
C ILE A 273 10.28 -36.84 3.02
N ARG A 274 10.19 -37.66 1.96
CA ARG A 274 11.10 -38.78 1.76
C ARG A 274 12.53 -38.28 1.55
N GLU A 275 12.74 -37.29 0.70
CA GLU A 275 14.07 -36.71 0.44
C GLU A 275 14.67 -36.05 1.68
N VAL A 276 13.85 -35.38 2.51
CA VAL A 276 14.30 -34.84 3.81
C VAL A 276 14.81 -35.92 4.72
N ASN A 277 14.14 -37.09 4.76
CA ASN A 277 14.53 -38.22 5.61
C ASN A 277 15.75 -38.98 5.07
N GLU A 278 15.93 -39.04 3.75
CA GLU A 278 17.03 -39.71 3.08
C GLU A 278 18.29 -38.85 2.99
N SER A 279 18.19 -37.56 3.33
CA SER A 279 19.32 -36.64 3.28
C SER A 279 20.43 -37.04 4.27
N SER A 280 21.66 -36.96 3.80
CA SER A 280 22.87 -37.24 4.63
C SER A 280 23.10 -36.11 5.66
N GLN A 281 22.66 -34.89 5.37
CA GLN A 281 22.69 -33.73 6.25
C GLN A 281 21.33 -33.61 6.95
N PRO A 282 21.28 -33.42 8.28
CA PRO A 282 20.02 -33.15 8.97
C PRO A 282 19.34 -31.86 8.45
N ILE A 283 18.07 -31.98 8.09
CA ILE A 283 17.28 -30.83 7.55
C ILE A 283 16.19 -30.46 8.54
N ILE A 284 16.04 -29.17 8.78
CA ILE A 284 14.87 -28.57 9.44
C ILE A 284 14.06 -27.85 8.37
N LEU A 285 12.80 -28.22 8.21
CA LEU A 285 11.91 -27.59 7.25
C LEU A 285 11.21 -26.39 7.89
N PHE A 286 11.41 -25.21 7.35
CA PHE A 286 10.67 -24.03 7.74
C PHE A 286 9.42 -23.89 6.86
N ILE A 287 8.27 -23.68 7.50
CA ILE A 287 6.98 -23.55 6.83
C ILE A 287 6.37 -22.21 7.27
N ASP A 288 6.45 -21.24 6.40
CA ASP A 288 5.74 -19.97 6.62
C ASP A 288 4.25 -20.13 6.26
N GLU A 289 3.39 -19.34 6.88
CA GLU A 289 1.94 -19.44 6.75
C GLU A 289 1.41 -20.89 6.89
N ALA A 290 1.93 -21.63 7.88
CA ALA A 290 1.65 -23.07 8.07
C ALA A 290 0.15 -23.40 8.19
N HIS A 291 -0.70 -22.42 8.47
CA HIS A 291 -2.16 -22.55 8.44
C HIS A 291 -2.68 -22.94 7.05
N GLY A 292 -2.00 -22.54 5.97
CA GLY A 292 -2.34 -22.92 4.59
C GLY A 292 -2.27 -24.43 4.34
N LEU A 293 -1.38 -25.15 5.03
CA LEU A 293 -1.29 -26.61 4.96
C LEU A 293 -2.37 -27.34 5.77
N ILE A 294 -2.92 -26.70 6.79
CA ILE A 294 -3.77 -27.35 7.81
C ILE A 294 -5.23 -26.95 7.66
N GLY A 295 -5.50 -25.71 7.17
CA GLY A 295 -6.81 -25.07 7.18
C GLY A 295 -7.62 -25.13 5.90
N GLY A 296 -7.10 -25.71 4.83
CA GLY A 296 -7.71 -25.69 3.49
C GLY A 296 -8.97 -26.54 3.30
N GLY A 297 -9.79 -26.69 4.30
CA GLY A 297 -11.03 -27.50 4.27
C GLY A 297 -12.22 -26.92 3.51
N GLY A 298 -12.04 -25.90 2.66
CA GLY A 298 -13.14 -25.25 1.93
C GLY A 298 -13.29 -25.61 0.44
N GLN A 299 -12.26 -26.13 -0.18
CA GLN A 299 -12.29 -26.65 -1.56
C GLN A 299 -11.74 -28.08 -1.59
N ALA A 300 -12.38 -28.95 -2.38
CA ALA A 300 -12.00 -30.37 -2.51
C ALA A 300 -10.55 -30.47 -3.02
N GLY A 301 -9.61 -30.84 -2.14
CA GLY A 301 -8.18 -31.04 -2.45
C GLY A 301 -7.19 -30.50 -1.41
N GLN A 302 -7.56 -29.52 -0.59
CA GLN A 302 -6.65 -28.90 0.41
C GLN A 302 -6.64 -29.60 1.79
N GLY A 303 -7.61 -30.44 2.10
CA GLY A 303 -7.68 -31.18 3.40
C GLY A 303 -6.64 -32.28 3.57
N ASP A 304 -5.93 -32.67 2.53
CA ASP A 304 -5.10 -33.87 2.51
C ASP A 304 -3.63 -33.63 2.98
N ALA A 305 -3.12 -32.38 2.90
CA ALA A 305 -1.75 -32.08 3.36
C ALA A 305 -1.53 -32.31 4.84
N ALA A 306 -2.48 -31.92 5.67
CA ALA A 306 -2.43 -32.18 7.11
C ALA A 306 -2.37 -33.65 7.44
N ASN A 307 -3.08 -34.47 6.66
CA ASN A 307 -3.12 -35.93 6.86
C ASN A 307 -1.78 -36.62 6.51
N ILE A 308 -0.98 -36.00 5.63
CA ILE A 308 0.35 -36.47 5.26
C ILE A 308 1.40 -36.03 6.30
N LEU A 309 1.34 -34.77 6.73
CA LEU A 309 2.29 -34.20 7.69
C LEU A 309 2.11 -34.74 9.11
N LYS A 310 0.88 -34.95 9.58
CA LYS A 310 0.61 -35.45 10.94
C LYS A 310 1.31 -36.75 11.27
N PRO A 311 1.30 -37.81 10.41
CA PRO A 311 2.03 -39.02 10.67
C PRO A 311 3.56 -38.85 10.70
N ALA A 312 4.12 -38.06 9.79
CA ALA A 312 5.56 -37.78 9.73
C ALA A 312 6.04 -37.01 10.97
N LEU A 313 5.31 -36.00 11.40
CA LEU A 313 5.56 -35.27 12.65
C LEU A 313 5.36 -36.19 13.88
N ALA A 314 4.39 -37.10 13.84
CA ALA A 314 4.10 -38.01 14.94
C ALA A 314 5.22 -39.02 15.15
N ARG A 315 5.83 -39.52 14.09
CA ARG A 315 6.95 -40.47 14.13
C ARG A 315 8.29 -39.79 14.40
N GLY A 316 8.35 -38.42 14.31
CA GLY A 316 9.61 -37.69 14.47
C GLY A 316 10.51 -37.80 13.23
N GLU A 317 9.95 -38.19 12.10
CA GLU A 317 10.64 -38.29 10.82
C GLU A 317 10.91 -36.90 10.23
N LEU A 318 10.09 -35.89 10.57
CA LEU A 318 10.21 -34.53 10.07
C LEU A 318 10.42 -33.54 11.22
N ARG A 319 11.53 -32.81 11.20
CA ARG A 319 11.74 -31.63 12.05
C ARG A 319 11.26 -30.39 11.33
N THR A 320 10.37 -29.66 11.97
CA THR A 320 9.75 -28.47 11.36
C THR A 320 9.76 -27.28 12.29
N ILE A 321 9.96 -26.10 11.69
CA ILE A 321 9.65 -24.81 12.30
C ILE A 321 8.47 -24.26 11.53
N ALA A 322 7.41 -23.88 12.20
CA ALA A 322 6.23 -23.29 11.58
C ALA A 322 6.08 -21.81 11.96
N ALA A 323 5.51 -21.00 11.08
CA ALA A 323 5.12 -19.63 11.41
C ALA A 323 3.65 -19.40 11.03
N THR A 324 2.92 -18.64 11.85
CA THR A 324 1.51 -18.31 11.63
C THR A 324 1.10 -17.11 12.48
N THR A 325 -0.07 -16.52 12.26
CA THR A 325 -0.62 -15.54 13.17
C THR A 325 -1.26 -16.20 14.41
N TRP A 326 -1.47 -15.42 15.47
CA TRP A 326 -2.10 -15.94 16.68
C TRP A 326 -3.55 -16.39 16.45
N ALA A 327 -4.30 -15.65 15.63
CA ALA A 327 -5.67 -16.00 15.27
C ALA A 327 -5.76 -17.32 14.50
N GLU A 328 -4.87 -17.54 13.54
CA GLU A 328 -4.78 -18.77 12.74
C GLU A 328 -4.29 -19.94 13.57
N TYR A 329 -3.33 -19.72 14.49
CA TYR A 329 -2.91 -20.76 15.44
C TYR A 329 -4.10 -21.29 16.25
N LYS A 330 -4.91 -20.39 16.85
CA LYS A 330 -6.13 -20.75 17.58
C LYS A 330 -7.14 -21.49 16.72
N LYS A 331 -7.31 -21.06 15.49
CA LYS A 331 -8.32 -21.60 14.56
C LYS A 331 -7.95 -23.00 14.06
N TYR A 332 -6.68 -23.24 13.71
CA TYR A 332 -6.24 -24.43 12.98
C TYR A 332 -5.36 -25.38 13.78
N PHE A 333 -4.47 -24.89 14.67
CA PHE A 333 -3.54 -25.72 15.43
C PHE A 333 -4.07 -26.09 16.82
N GLU A 334 -4.58 -25.13 17.58
CA GLU A 334 -5.01 -25.35 18.97
C GLU A 334 -6.16 -26.37 19.08
N LYS A 335 -7.04 -26.39 18.07
CA LYS A 335 -8.18 -27.32 18.01
C LYS A 335 -7.78 -28.74 17.67
N ASP A 336 -6.59 -28.97 17.12
CA ASP A 336 -6.09 -30.27 16.72
C ASP A 336 -5.12 -30.84 17.77
N ALA A 337 -5.61 -31.80 18.58
CA ALA A 337 -4.84 -32.39 19.66
C ALA A 337 -3.58 -33.14 19.20
N ALA A 338 -3.51 -33.56 17.92
CA ALA A 338 -2.33 -34.23 17.37
C ALA A 338 -1.21 -33.23 17.09
N LEU A 339 -1.55 -32.02 16.57
CA LEU A 339 -0.62 -30.96 16.29
C LEU A 339 -0.16 -30.25 17.58
N THR A 340 -1.09 -29.93 18.49
CA THR A 340 -0.78 -29.28 19.77
C THR A 340 0.24 -30.07 20.61
N ARG A 341 0.23 -31.40 20.54
CA ARG A 341 1.21 -32.24 21.21
C ARG A 341 2.59 -32.32 20.55
N ARG A 342 2.74 -31.73 19.35
CA ARG A 342 3.97 -31.77 18.56
C ARG A 342 4.64 -30.43 18.39
N PHE A 343 3.84 -29.38 18.38
CA PHE A 343 4.33 -28.02 18.28
C PHE A 343 4.37 -27.33 19.64
N GLN A 344 5.43 -26.55 19.87
CA GLN A 344 5.58 -25.67 21.02
C GLN A 344 5.54 -24.22 20.53
N VAL A 345 4.66 -23.43 21.12
CA VAL A 345 4.48 -22.02 20.76
C VAL A 345 5.68 -21.18 21.20
N VAL A 346 6.19 -20.38 20.28
CA VAL A 346 7.13 -19.29 20.50
C VAL A 346 6.41 -18.01 20.09
N LYS A 347 6.10 -17.16 21.05
CA LYS A 347 5.43 -15.91 20.80
C LYS A 347 6.45 -14.89 20.30
N VAL A 348 6.14 -14.24 19.19
CA VAL A 348 6.91 -13.11 18.61
C VAL A 348 6.06 -11.86 18.71
N ASP A 349 6.36 -11.03 19.70
CA ASP A 349 5.62 -9.79 19.92
C ASP A 349 6.19 -8.64 19.07
N GLU A 350 5.38 -7.60 18.87
CA GLU A 350 5.85 -6.34 18.31
C GLU A 350 6.96 -5.77 19.18
N PRO A 351 8.12 -5.38 18.63
CA PRO A 351 9.21 -4.78 19.40
C PRO A 351 8.82 -3.38 19.91
N THR A 352 9.42 -2.98 21.02
CA THR A 352 9.31 -1.59 21.48
C THR A 352 9.95 -0.65 20.45
N PRO A 353 9.54 0.63 20.39
CA PRO A 353 10.14 1.60 19.47
C PRO A 353 11.68 1.68 19.59
N GLU A 354 12.23 1.62 20.80
CA GLU A 354 13.68 1.66 21.03
C GLU A 354 14.37 0.44 20.39
N LEU A 355 13.82 -0.75 20.61
CA LEU A 355 14.34 -1.98 20.03
C LEU A 355 14.20 -1.99 18.50
N ALA A 356 13.10 -1.43 17.97
CA ALA A 356 12.89 -1.28 16.54
C ALA A 356 13.92 -0.35 15.89
N VAL A 357 14.33 0.74 16.57
CA VAL A 357 15.44 1.60 16.12
C VAL A 357 16.73 0.80 15.99
N ASP A 358 17.05 -0.04 16.97
CA ASP A 358 18.28 -0.86 16.93
C ASP A 358 18.20 -1.93 15.82
N MET A 359 17.03 -2.52 15.60
CA MET A 359 16.80 -3.44 14.48
C MET A 359 17.03 -2.76 13.13
N LEU A 360 16.45 -1.57 12.91
CA LEU A 360 16.65 -0.82 11.68
C LEU A 360 18.09 -0.37 11.49
N ARG A 361 18.79 -0.04 12.58
CA ARG A 361 20.21 0.36 12.54
C ARG A 361 21.08 -0.73 11.91
N GLY A 362 20.74 -2.00 12.11
CA GLY A 362 21.39 -3.12 11.43
C GLY A 362 21.17 -3.13 9.90
N LEU A 363 20.04 -2.60 9.42
CA LEU A 363 19.68 -2.59 8.00
C LEU A 363 20.16 -1.34 7.25
N VAL A 364 20.54 -0.27 7.94
CA VAL A 364 20.91 1.04 7.34
C VAL A 364 21.97 0.91 6.26
N ASN A 365 23.04 0.14 6.52
CA ASN A 365 24.14 0.00 5.58
C ASN A 365 23.71 -0.74 4.31
N ILE A 366 22.88 -1.77 4.46
CA ILE A 366 22.38 -2.59 3.34
C ILE A 366 21.44 -1.75 2.48
N MET A 367 20.48 -1.06 3.10
CA MET A 367 19.55 -0.17 2.38
C MET A 367 20.28 1.00 1.72
N GLY A 368 21.23 1.60 2.42
CA GLY A 368 22.05 2.70 1.90
C GLY A 368 22.87 2.28 0.68
N GLN A 369 23.44 1.09 0.69
CA GLN A 369 24.18 0.52 -0.47
C GLN A 369 23.24 0.15 -1.62
N HIS A 370 22.06 -0.42 -1.30
CA HIS A 370 21.10 -0.83 -2.33
C HIS A 370 20.57 0.36 -3.14
N HIS A 371 20.22 1.44 -2.45
CA HIS A 371 19.69 2.65 -3.09
C HIS A 371 20.74 3.70 -3.44
N ASP A 372 22.01 3.48 -3.05
CA ASP A 372 23.13 4.40 -3.20
C ASP A 372 22.88 5.77 -2.53
N VAL A 373 22.28 5.75 -1.32
CA VAL A 373 21.87 6.93 -0.54
C VAL A 373 22.40 6.88 0.90
N TYR A 374 22.63 8.05 1.49
CA TYR A 374 22.98 8.18 2.90
C TYR A 374 21.72 8.34 3.76
N ILE A 375 21.66 7.60 4.90
CA ILE A 375 20.53 7.62 5.84
C ILE A 375 21.04 8.19 7.16
N THR A 376 20.37 9.24 7.67
CA THR A 376 20.73 9.85 8.94
C THR A 376 20.14 9.10 10.13
N SER A 377 20.80 9.19 11.31
CA SER A 377 20.24 8.62 12.54
C SER A 377 18.93 9.27 12.96
N GLN A 378 18.72 10.54 12.62
CA GLN A 378 17.46 11.26 12.87
C GLN A 378 16.33 10.68 12.01
N ALA A 379 16.59 10.44 10.72
CA ALA A 379 15.63 9.79 9.82
C ALA A 379 15.21 8.41 10.32
N LEU A 380 16.16 7.65 10.84
CA LEU A 380 15.89 6.31 11.39
C LEU A 380 14.99 6.38 12.62
N ASN A 381 15.28 7.27 13.56
CA ASN A 381 14.44 7.51 14.73
C ASN A 381 13.04 7.99 14.31
N ALA A 382 12.96 8.95 13.39
CA ALA A 382 11.71 9.47 12.87
C ALA A 382 10.89 8.38 12.17
N ALA A 383 11.52 7.51 11.36
CA ALA A 383 10.84 6.39 10.69
C ALA A 383 10.16 5.46 11.70
N VAL A 384 10.80 5.15 12.82
CA VAL A 384 10.22 4.30 13.86
C VAL A 384 9.15 5.05 14.64
N GLN A 385 9.45 6.23 15.17
CA GLN A 385 8.54 6.97 16.04
C GLN A 385 7.26 7.41 15.32
N LEU A 386 7.41 8.01 14.12
CA LEU A 386 6.28 8.49 13.35
C LEU A 386 5.46 7.31 12.77
N SER A 387 6.10 6.23 12.31
CA SER A 387 5.36 5.05 11.86
C SER A 387 4.64 4.34 13.01
N ALA A 388 5.25 4.25 14.19
CA ALA A 388 4.61 3.69 15.38
C ALA A 388 3.36 4.49 15.75
N ARG A 389 3.45 5.82 15.67
CA ARG A 389 2.38 6.74 16.05
C ARG A 389 1.28 6.85 15.01
N TYR A 390 1.61 6.93 13.71
CA TYR A 390 0.67 7.32 12.66
C TYR A 390 0.26 6.19 11.71
N ILE A 391 1.00 5.07 11.65
CA ILE A 391 0.65 3.94 10.80
C ILE A 391 0.09 2.81 11.66
N ASN A 392 -1.24 2.70 11.68
CA ASN A 392 -1.94 1.61 12.35
C ASN A 392 -2.26 0.47 11.36
N GLY A 393 -2.49 -0.74 11.89
CA GLY A 393 -2.79 -1.93 11.11
C GLY A 393 -1.56 -2.65 10.52
N ARG A 394 -0.35 -2.12 10.73
CA ARG A 394 0.93 -2.78 10.51
C ARG A 394 1.75 -2.73 11.79
N GLN A 395 2.63 -3.71 11.97
CA GLN A 395 3.47 -3.82 13.17
C GLN A 395 4.91 -3.37 12.90
N LEU A 396 5.60 -2.93 13.97
CA LEU A 396 7.04 -2.76 13.92
C LEU A 396 7.74 -4.13 13.85
N PRO A 397 8.90 -4.24 13.18
CA PRO A 397 9.64 -3.21 12.46
C PRO A 397 9.17 -2.98 11.02
N ASP A 398 8.30 -3.81 10.44
CA ASP A 398 7.94 -3.83 9.02
C ASP A 398 7.43 -2.48 8.49
N LYS A 399 6.55 -1.79 9.25
CA LYS A 399 6.07 -0.47 8.85
C LYS A 399 7.18 0.59 8.79
N ALA A 400 8.14 0.55 9.72
CA ALA A 400 9.26 1.49 9.71
C ALA A 400 10.28 1.18 8.61
N VAL A 401 10.55 -0.10 8.33
CA VAL A 401 11.36 -0.54 7.20
C VAL A 401 10.75 -0.07 5.88
N SER A 402 9.44 -0.27 5.70
CA SER A 402 8.73 0.15 4.48
C SER A 402 8.77 1.67 4.26
N VAL A 403 8.63 2.48 5.34
CA VAL A 403 8.74 3.94 5.27
C VAL A 403 10.15 4.34 4.87
N LEU A 404 11.16 3.74 5.51
CA LEU A 404 12.58 4.04 5.24
C LEU A 404 12.96 3.67 3.81
N ASP A 405 12.55 2.50 3.32
CA ASP A 405 12.76 2.04 1.95
C ASP A 405 12.13 2.98 0.92
N THR A 406 10.89 3.42 1.18
CA THR A 406 10.22 4.41 0.32
C THR A 406 10.96 5.75 0.31
N ALA A 407 11.45 6.21 1.46
CA ALA A 407 12.23 7.43 1.54
C ALA A 407 13.56 7.32 0.79
N CYS A 408 14.27 6.19 0.91
CA CYS A 408 15.49 5.90 0.15
C CYS A 408 15.22 5.92 -1.37
N SER A 409 14.14 5.27 -1.79
CA SER A 409 13.71 5.26 -3.20
C SER A 409 13.39 6.66 -3.71
N ARG A 410 12.75 7.52 -2.92
CA ARG A 410 12.49 8.93 -3.29
C ARG A 410 13.77 9.73 -3.47
N VAL A 411 14.73 9.59 -2.56
CA VAL A 411 16.05 10.24 -2.70
C VAL A 411 16.73 9.78 -3.98
N ALA A 412 16.84 8.48 -4.21
CA ALA A 412 17.47 7.92 -5.41
C ALA A 412 16.77 8.41 -6.70
N LEU A 413 15.42 8.45 -6.70
CA LEU A 413 14.62 8.96 -7.82
C LEU A 413 14.88 10.45 -8.05
N SER A 414 14.92 11.28 -6.98
CA SER A 414 15.15 12.72 -7.10
C SER A 414 16.52 13.04 -7.70
N GLN A 415 17.54 12.20 -7.44
CA GLN A 415 18.89 12.36 -7.97
C GLN A 415 19.03 11.93 -9.43
N SER A 416 18.17 11.01 -9.90
CA SER A 416 18.26 10.39 -11.23
C SER A 416 17.24 10.89 -12.24
N ALA A 417 16.03 11.28 -11.79
CA ALA A 417 14.90 11.64 -12.65
C ALA A 417 14.56 13.12 -12.59
N THR A 418 13.85 13.61 -13.61
CA THR A 418 13.33 14.99 -13.65
C THR A 418 12.29 15.18 -12.55
N PRO A 419 12.39 16.24 -11.73
CA PRO A 419 11.42 16.54 -10.69
C PRO A 419 10.00 16.66 -11.21
N GLY A 420 9.01 16.13 -10.46
CA GLY A 420 7.60 16.15 -10.88
C GLY A 420 7.03 17.54 -11.09
N ALA A 421 7.47 18.53 -10.33
CA ALA A 421 7.09 19.94 -10.51
C ALA A 421 7.54 20.47 -11.87
N LEU A 422 8.77 20.19 -12.28
CA LEU A 422 9.32 20.59 -13.58
C LEU A 422 8.64 19.84 -14.73
N ASP A 423 8.46 18.52 -14.61
CA ASP A 423 7.78 17.71 -15.63
C ASP A 423 6.33 18.14 -15.85
N SER A 424 5.60 18.47 -14.79
CA SER A 424 4.22 18.95 -14.88
C SER A 424 4.12 20.30 -15.59
N LYS A 425 5.06 21.23 -15.34
CA LYS A 425 5.11 22.52 -16.03
C LYS A 425 5.53 22.37 -17.49
N LYS A 426 6.48 21.51 -17.81
CA LYS A 426 6.86 21.18 -19.19
C LYS A 426 5.68 20.59 -19.97
N LYS A 427 4.91 19.69 -19.37
CA LYS A 427 3.71 19.14 -20.00
C LYS A 427 2.64 20.21 -20.24
N LYS A 428 2.42 21.11 -19.27
CA LYS A 428 1.50 22.24 -19.46
C LYS A 428 1.96 23.17 -20.56
N LEU A 429 3.25 23.50 -20.62
CA LEU A 429 3.84 24.32 -21.69
C LEU A 429 3.59 23.67 -23.06
N ASN A 430 3.90 22.40 -23.25
CA ASN A 430 3.67 21.67 -24.49
C ASN A 430 2.19 21.66 -24.91
N ILE A 431 1.27 21.52 -23.95
CA ILE A 431 -0.18 21.58 -24.22
C ILE A 431 -0.57 22.98 -24.71
N LYS A 432 -0.07 24.04 -24.05
CA LYS A 432 -0.37 25.44 -24.45
C LYS A 432 0.24 25.81 -25.78
N GLU A 433 1.42 25.33 -26.10
CA GLU A 433 2.04 25.49 -27.43
C GLU A 433 1.25 24.78 -28.51
N ALA A 434 0.74 23.57 -28.27
CA ALA A 434 -0.11 22.84 -29.20
C ALA A 434 -1.44 23.58 -29.42
N GLU A 435 -2.06 24.11 -28.35
CA GLU A 435 -3.27 24.93 -28.42
C GLU A 435 -3.02 26.21 -29.25
N PHE A 436 -1.92 26.90 -29.01
CA PHE A 436 -1.51 28.07 -29.79
C PHE A 436 -1.33 27.78 -31.28
N GLN A 437 -0.67 26.65 -31.60
CA GLN A 437 -0.50 26.25 -33.00
C GLN A 437 -1.82 25.91 -33.68
N GLN A 438 -2.76 25.27 -32.97
CA GLN A 438 -4.09 24.98 -33.49
C GLN A 438 -4.88 26.24 -33.79
N LEU A 439 -4.96 27.17 -32.82
CA LEU A 439 -5.69 28.45 -32.99
C LEU A 439 -5.05 29.34 -34.08
N THR A 440 -3.73 29.29 -34.22
CA THR A 440 -3.03 30.00 -35.31
C THR A 440 -3.44 29.44 -36.67
N LYS A 441 -3.61 28.13 -36.84
CA LYS A 441 -4.11 27.52 -38.07
C LYS A 441 -5.57 27.93 -38.35
N GLU A 442 -6.41 27.93 -37.31
CA GLU A 442 -7.82 28.36 -37.44
C GLU A 442 -7.93 29.84 -37.81
N ALA A 443 -7.07 30.72 -37.28
CA ALA A 443 -6.98 32.11 -37.63
C ALA A 443 -6.59 32.30 -39.11
N GLN A 444 -5.69 31.49 -39.65
CA GLN A 444 -5.34 31.50 -41.07
C GLN A 444 -6.52 31.06 -41.98
N LEU A 445 -7.48 30.30 -41.44
CA LEU A 445 -8.71 29.91 -42.15
C LEU A 445 -9.83 30.97 -42.05
N GLY A 446 -9.55 32.10 -41.38
CA GLY A 446 -10.46 33.24 -41.32
C GLY A 446 -11.31 33.38 -40.05
N VAL A 447 -11.03 32.61 -39.04
CA VAL A 447 -11.67 32.73 -37.71
C VAL A 447 -10.81 33.66 -36.85
N SER A 448 -11.36 34.78 -36.35
CA SER A 448 -10.62 35.71 -35.49
C SER A 448 -10.51 35.19 -34.08
N HIS A 449 -9.28 34.99 -33.62
CA HIS A 449 -8.93 34.53 -32.24
C HIS A 449 -7.87 35.45 -31.61
N ASP A 450 -7.80 36.71 -32.01
CA ASP A 450 -6.69 37.63 -31.68
C ASP A 450 -6.49 37.80 -30.16
N GLU A 451 -7.56 37.97 -29.38
CA GLU A 451 -7.48 38.07 -27.90
C GLU A 451 -7.02 36.75 -27.25
N LEU A 452 -7.57 35.63 -27.69
CA LEU A 452 -7.19 34.29 -27.18
C LEU A 452 -5.71 33.98 -27.50
N LEU A 453 -5.25 34.26 -28.71
CA LEU A 453 -3.87 34.09 -29.11
C LEU A 453 -2.90 34.92 -28.29
N ASN A 454 -3.26 36.16 -27.95
CA ASN A 454 -2.44 37.04 -27.11
C ASN A 454 -2.39 36.52 -25.67
N ASN A 455 -3.50 36.06 -25.10
CA ASN A 455 -3.56 35.53 -23.75
C ASN A 455 -2.73 34.21 -23.65
N ILE A 456 -2.91 33.28 -24.59
CA ILE A 456 -2.15 32.03 -24.61
C ILE A 456 -0.65 32.32 -24.81
N ARG A 457 -0.28 33.28 -25.61
CA ARG A 457 1.13 33.69 -25.78
C ARG A 457 1.73 34.17 -24.47
N TYR A 458 0.99 34.97 -23.71
CA TYR A 458 1.42 35.45 -22.39
C TYR A 458 1.59 34.27 -21.41
N GLU A 459 0.63 33.34 -21.39
CA GLU A 459 0.74 32.10 -20.56
C GLU A 459 1.94 31.24 -20.95
N ILE A 460 2.24 31.11 -22.24
CA ILE A 460 3.42 30.39 -22.74
C ILE A 460 4.71 31.05 -22.28
N ASP A 461 4.80 32.37 -22.42
CA ASP A 461 5.99 33.13 -22.00
C ASP A 461 6.20 33.04 -20.49
N GLU A 462 5.13 33.11 -19.69
CA GLU A 462 5.19 32.92 -18.22
C GLU A 462 5.61 31.49 -17.84
N LEU A 463 4.98 30.48 -18.41
CA LEU A 463 5.33 29.06 -18.16
C LEU A 463 6.77 28.75 -18.61
N SER A 464 7.21 29.30 -19.74
CA SER A 464 8.57 29.14 -20.25
C SER A 464 9.60 29.72 -19.27
N ASN A 465 9.37 30.91 -18.75
CA ASN A 465 10.23 31.55 -17.75
C ASN A 465 10.29 30.69 -16.46
N GLN A 466 9.15 30.20 -16.00
CA GLN A 466 9.08 29.32 -14.81
C GLN A 466 9.79 27.98 -15.02
N VAL A 467 9.76 27.42 -16.24
CA VAL A 467 10.49 26.19 -16.57
C VAL A 467 11.99 26.45 -16.56
N ILE A 468 12.46 27.55 -17.16
CA ILE A 468 13.88 27.93 -17.19
C ILE A 468 14.43 28.14 -15.76
N GLU A 469 13.67 28.84 -14.91
CA GLU A 469 14.04 29.07 -13.52
C GLU A 469 14.18 27.76 -12.74
N LEU A 470 13.16 26.88 -12.86
CA LEU A 470 13.20 25.56 -12.20
C LEU A 470 14.31 24.66 -12.74
N GLU A 471 14.61 24.71 -14.03
CA GLU A 471 15.74 23.95 -14.60
C GLU A 471 17.07 24.43 -14.04
N ALA A 472 17.25 25.75 -13.89
CA ALA A 472 18.47 26.33 -13.32
C ALA A 472 18.65 25.91 -11.84
N ILE A 473 17.57 25.94 -11.05
CA ILE A 473 17.59 25.50 -9.66
C ILE A 473 17.91 24.00 -9.59
N TRP A 474 17.23 23.18 -10.39
CA TRP A 474 17.42 21.74 -10.42
C TRP A 474 18.86 21.34 -10.77
N GLU A 475 19.44 21.97 -11.79
CA GLU A 475 20.82 21.68 -12.20
C GLU A 475 21.83 22.10 -11.13
N GLN A 476 21.59 23.21 -10.45
CA GLN A 476 22.41 23.67 -9.34
C GLN A 476 22.33 22.74 -8.13
N GLU A 477 21.12 22.36 -7.72
CA GLU A 477 20.92 21.40 -6.61
C GLU A 477 21.55 20.05 -6.92
N LYS A 478 21.42 19.56 -8.16
CA LYS A 478 22.03 18.30 -8.61
C LYS A 478 23.56 18.33 -8.50
N GLN A 479 24.19 19.45 -8.89
CA GLN A 479 25.62 19.61 -8.73
C GLN A 479 26.04 19.62 -7.26
N TRP A 480 25.31 20.32 -6.41
CA TRP A 480 25.58 20.34 -4.98
C TRP A 480 25.42 18.95 -4.33
N VAL A 481 24.38 18.22 -4.71
CA VAL A 481 24.16 16.85 -4.20
C VAL A 481 25.27 15.90 -4.64
N GLN A 482 25.73 16.01 -5.88
CA GLN A 482 26.86 15.22 -6.38
C GLN A 482 28.16 15.55 -5.65
N GLU A 483 28.44 16.84 -5.42
CA GLU A 483 29.58 17.30 -4.63
C GLU A 483 29.48 16.79 -3.17
N ALA A 484 28.32 16.94 -2.53
CA ALA A 484 28.08 16.45 -1.18
C ALA A 484 28.30 14.93 -1.04
N LYS A 485 27.86 14.16 -2.03
CA LYS A 485 28.04 12.69 -2.04
C LYS A 485 29.53 12.33 -2.11
N SER A 486 30.29 12.99 -2.98
CA SER A 486 31.74 12.76 -3.10
C SER A 486 32.51 13.20 -1.85
N LEU A 487 32.11 14.31 -1.23
CA LEU A 487 32.71 14.81 0.01
C LEU A 487 32.40 13.88 1.20
N ARG A 488 31.19 13.38 1.33
CA ARG A 488 30.83 12.40 2.37
C ARG A 488 31.67 11.13 2.25
N ALA A 489 31.84 10.58 1.05
CA ALA A 489 32.67 9.40 0.84
C ALA A 489 34.09 9.65 1.32
N ARG A 490 34.73 10.77 0.96
CA ARG A 490 36.07 11.13 1.41
C ARG A 490 36.16 11.41 2.91
N VAL A 491 35.19 12.07 3.50
CA VAL A 491 35.16 12.31 4.95
C VAL A 491 35.07 11.02 5.75
N ILE A 492 34.28 10.04 5.25
CA ILE A 492 34.09 8.73 5.91
C ILE A 492 35.32 7.84 5.73
N GLU A 493 35.89 7.77 4.51
CA GLU A 493 36.98 6.87 4.20
C GLU A 493 38.36 7.42 4.62
N GLU A 494 38.63 8.72 4.41
CA GLU A 494 39.93 9.35 4.58
C GLU A 494 40.07 10.22 5.83
N ASN A 495 38.96 10.41 6.66
CA ASN A 495 38.91 11.34 7.79
C ASN A 495 39.38 12.78 7.42
N ALA A 496 39.06 13.25 6.20
CA ALA A 496 39.46 14.55 5.69
C ALA A 496 38.66 15.70 6.38
N ASP A 497 39.25 16.28 7.43
CA ASP A 497 38.59 17.37 8.20
C ASP A 497 38.34 18.64 7.35
N CYS A 498 39.16 18.89 6.34
CA CYS A 498 39.00 20.04 5.44
C CYS A 498 37.67 19.99 4.63
N ASP A 499 37.17 18.78 4.35
CA ASP A 499 35.97 18.59 3.53
C ASP A 499 34.68 18.73 4.35
N LYS A 500 34.78 18.68 5.68
CA LYS A 500 33.61 18.83 6.58
C LYS A 500 32.98 20.22 6.52
N GLU A 501 33.79 21.28 6.47
CA GLU A 501 33.30 22.67 6.38
C GLU A 501 32.54 22.89 5.05
N ARG A 502 33.11 22.40 3.97
CA ARG A 502 32.48 22.51 2.65
C ARG A 502 31.18 21.70 2.56
N LEU A 503 31.15 20.50 3.14
CA LEU A 503 29.96 19.68 3.21
C LEU A 503 28.85 20.38 4.00
N GLN A 504 29.17 20.99 5.17
CA GLN A 504 28.20 21.75 5.97
C GLN A 504 27.67 22.97 5.22
N GLU A 505 28.52 23.66 4.47
CA GLU A 505 28.09 24.80 3.64
C GLU A 505 27.07 24.37 2.57
N ILE A 506 27.34 23.27 1.86
CA ILE A 506 26.43 22.74 0.84
C ILE A 506 25.11 22.26 1.49
N GLU A 507 25.17 21.56 2.60
CA GLU A 507 23.98 21.10 3.31
C GLU A 507 23.13 22.26 3.82
N SER A 508 23.76 23.34 4.32
CA SER A 508 23.08 24.56 4.72
C SER A 508 22.40 25.24 3.53
N ASN A 509 23.06 25.30 2.37
CA ASN A 509 22.48 25.90 1.16
C ASN A 509 21.28 25.08 0.64
N LEU A 510 21.35 23.76 0.70
CA LEU A 510 20.22 22.90 0.34
C LEU A 510 19.06 23.02 1.33
N ALA A 511 19.33 23.21 2.62
CA ALA A 511 18.33 23.40 3.65
C ALA A 511 17.62 24.76 3.61
N LEU A 512 18.21 25.79 2.99
CA LEU A 512 17.57 27.10 2.78
C LEU A 512 16.38 27.03 1.82
N ASN A 513 16.34 26.03 0.95
CA ASN A 513 15.24 25.84 0.04
C ASN A 513 14.11 25.06 0.74
N ALA A 514 12.98 25.73 0.99
CA ALA A 514 11.83 25.14 1.67
C ALA A 514 11.22 23.93 0.91
N GLN A 515 11.43 23.85 -0.40
CA GLN A 515 10.96 22.74 -1.26
C GLN A 515 12.09 22.32 -2.21
N PRO A 516 13.07 21.53 -1.73
CA PRO A 516 14.18 21.08 -2.55
C PRO A 516 13.68 20.16 -3.68
N LEU A 517 14.21 20.36 -4.88
CA LEU A 517 13.92 19.49 -6.03
C LEU A 517 14.74 18.20 -6.00
N VAL A 518 15.91 18.23 -5.35
CA VAL A 518 16.83 17.08 -5.22
C VAL A 518 17.23 16.89 -3.77
N PHE A 519 17.04 15.69 -3.26
CA PHE A 519 17.42 15.32 -1.89
C PHE A 519 18.85 14.77 -1.85
N SER A 520 19.68 15.26 -0.91
CA SER A 520 21.07 14.80 -0.75
C SER A 520 21.19 13.53 0.12
N HIS A 521 20.24 13.30 1.01
CA HIS A 521 20.21 12.17 1.95
C HIS A 521 18.81 11.98 2.51
N VAL A 522 18.58 10.85 3.16
CA VAL A 522 17.32 10.61 3.89
C VAL A 522 17.39 11.33 5.23
N ASN A 523 16.50 12.29 5.43
CA ASN A 523 16.36 13.09 6.65
C ASN A 523 14.97 12.90 7.28
N GLU A 524 14.76 13.49 8.45
CA GLU A 524 13.51 13.43 9.20
C GLU A 524 12.33 14.05 8.42
N SER A 525 12.55 15.17 7.75
CA SER A 525 11.49 15.85 6.97
C SER A 525 10.97 14.97 5.83
N LEU A 526 11.83 14.25 5.14
CA LEU A 526 11.43 13.34 4.07
C LEU A 526 10.65 12.13 4.62
N ILE A 527 11.04 11.60 5.78
CA ILE A 527 10.29 10.55 6.47
C ILE A 527 8.88 11.04 6.83
N ALA A 528 8.78 12.27 7.37
CA ALA A 528 7.49 12.88 7.68
C ALA A 528 6.64 13.08 6.41
N GLU A 529 7.24 13.46 5.28
CA GLU A 529 6.55 13.58 3.98
C GLU A 529 6.00 12.23 3.50
N VAL A 530 6.79 11.17 3.57
CA VAL A 530 6.32 9.81 3.21
C VAL A 530 5.14 9.39 4.06
N ILE A 531 5.19 9.64 5.36
CA ILE A 531 4.10 9.29 6.28
C ILE A 531 2.88 10.16 6.04
N SER A 532 3.07 11.46 5.75
CA SER A 532 2.00 12.37 5.36
C SER A 532 1.23 11.85 4.13
N ASP A 533 1.96 11.42 3.10
CA ASP A 533 1.36 10.87 1.88
C ASP A 533 0.58 9.56 2.14
N TRP A 534 1.07 8.72 3.05
CA TRP A 534 0.41 7.45 3.35
C TRP A 534 -0.80 7.59 4.26
N THR A 535 -0.76 8.56 5.18
CA THR A 535 -1.81 8.75 6.20
C THR A 535 -2.77 9.86 5.87
N GLY A 536 -2.40 10.78 4.96
CA GLY A 536 -3.14 12.00 4.66
C GLY A 536 -3.02 13.08 5.74
N ILE A 537 -2.12 12.91 6.71
CA ILE A 537 -1.89 13.90 7.79
C ILE A 537 -0.93 14.99 7.27
N PRO A 538 -1.27 16.28 7.34
CA PRO A 538 -0.40 17.34 6.84
C PRO A 538 0.96 17.40 7.54
N LEU A 539 2.02 17.70 6.78
CA LEU A 539 3.42 17.76 7.23
C LEU A 539 3.65 18.66 8.45
N GLY A 540 3.04 19.86 8.47
CA GLY A 540 3.21 20.82 9.58
C GLY A 540 2.72 20.32 10.93
N LYS A 541 1.98 19.20 10.97
CA LYS A 541 1.53 18.55 12.23
C LYS A 541 2.35 17.34 12.62
N LEU A 542 3.26 16.91 11.77
CA LEU A 542 4.21 15.84 12.07
C LEU A 542 5.52 16.39 12.66
N GLN A 543 5.68 17.72 12.67
CA GLN A 543 6.82 18.46 13.20
C GLN A 543 6.42 19.34 14.41
N ASP A 544 7.35 20.03 15.05
CA ASP A 544 7.22 20.72 16.35
C ASP A 544 6.14 21.81 16.48
N ASP A 545 5.48 22.23 15.42
CA ASP A 545 4.38 23.20 15.44
C ASP A 545 3.07 22.69 16.10
N GLU A 546 3.01 21.40 16.44
CA GLU A 546 1.83 20.77 17.06
C GLU A 546 1.51 21.36 18.45
N ILE A 547 2.54 21.69 19.21
CA ILE A 547 2.39 22.22 20.57
C ILE A 547 1.77 23.62 20.54
N GLU A 548 2.22 24.48 19.63
CA GLU A 548 1.70 25.84 19.49
C GLU A 548 0.25 25.84 18.97
N ALA A 549 -0.07 24.96 18.02
CA ALA A 549 -1.43 24.78 17.52
C ALA A 549 -2.41 24.32 18.61
N VAL A 550 -1.97 23.40 19.49
CA VAL A 550 -2.77 22.91 20.61
C VAL A 550 -2.90 23.99 21.71
N LEU A 551 -1.86 24.77 21.98
CA LEU A 551 -1.92 25.87 22.95
C LEU A 551 -2.91 26.95 22.53
N ASN A 552 -2.98 27.28 21.24
CA ASN A 552 -3.88 28.32 20.68
C ASN A 552 -5.21 27.72 20.18
N LEU A 553 -5.54 26.47 20.54
CA LEU A 553 -6.71 25.74 20.01
C LEU A 553 -8.02 26.47 20.30
N LYS A 554 -8.22 26.99 21.53
CA LYS A 554 -9.44 27.73 21.91
C LYS A 554 -9.72 28.89 20.96
N ASP A 555 -8.72 29.77 20.78
CA ASP A 555 -8.87 30.97 19.95
C ASP A 555 -9.17 30.62 18.50
N SER A 556 -8.45 29.63 17.96
CA SER A 556 -8.67 29.11 16.60
C SER A 556 -10.05 28.48 16.39
N LEU A 557 -10.65 27.86 17.42
CA LEU A 557 -11.99 27.28 17.35
C LEU A 557 -13.06 28.40 17.44
N CYS A 558 -12.86 29.40 18.28
CA CYS A 558 -13.77 30.54 18.44
C CYS A 558 -13.86 31.40 17.17
N GLU A 559 -12.81 31.48 16.36
CA GLU A 559 -12.87 32.13 15.02
C GLU A 559 -13.91 31.51 14.08
N ARG A 560 -14.15 30.21 14.24
CA ARG A 560 -15.04 29.44 13.35
C ARG A 560 -16.43 29.17 13.96
N VAL A 561 -16.48 28.90 15.26
CA VAL A 561 -17.70 28.58 15.99
C VAL A 561 -17.96 29.69 17.00
N VAL A 562 -18.85 30.59 16.65
CA VAL A 562 -19.16 31.80 17.43
C VAL A 562 -20.29 31.53 18.44
N GLY A 563 -20.16 32.08 19.63
CA GLY A 563 -21.20 32.09 20.67
C GLY A 563 -21.30 30.79 21.51
N GLN A 564 -20.25 29.92 21.47
CA GLN A 564 -20.16 28.70 22.27
C GLN A 564 -18.83 28.62 23.04
N ASP A 565 -18.26 29.77 23.41
CA ASP A 565 -16.92 29.88 23.96
C ASP A 565 -16.67 28.99 25.18
N HIS A 566 -17.65 28.85 26.09
CA HIS A 566 -17.58 27.97 27.26
C HIS A 566 -17.39 26.48 26.89
N ALA A 567 -18.11 26.02 25.85
CA ALA A 567 -18.01 24.63 25.39
C ALA A 567 -16.66 24.38 24.71
N LEU A 568 -16.21 25.32 23.86
CA LEU A 568 -14.94 25.24 23.15
C LEU A 568 -13.77 25.34 24.12
N GLU A 569 -13.86 26.09 25.21
CA GLU A 569 -12.86 26.17 26.26
C GLU A 569 -12.67 24.80 26.93
N ILE A 570 -13.74 24.15 27.39
CA ILE A 570 -13.68 22.84 28.02
C ILE A 570 -13.12 21.79 27.03
N MET A 571 -13.57 21.83 25.76
CA MET A 571 -13.06 20.92 24.74
C MET A 571 -11.55 21.11 24.52
N SER A 572 -11.10 22.35 24.45
CA SER A 572 -9.67 22.71 24.27
C SER A 572 -8.82 22.25 25.45
N GLU A 573 -9.29 22.43 26.71
CA GLU A 573 -8.57 21.98 27.89
C GLU A 573 -8.43 20.45 27.97
N VAL A 574 -9.49 19.71 27.64
CA VAL A 574 -9.43 18.23 27.60
C VAL A 574 -8.45 17.77 26.54
N ILE A 575 -8.49 18.36 25.34
CA ILE A 575 -7.57 18.02 24.25
C ILE A 575 -6.13 18.40 24.58
N LYS A 576 -5.89 19.56 25.20
CA LYS A 576 -4.55 19.97 25.69
C LYS A 576 -3.99 18.98 26.71
N THR A 577 -4.82 18.53 27.66
CA THR A 577 -4.42 17.56 28.67
C THR A 577 -4.07 16.20 28.06
N ALA A 578 -4.83 15.78 27.04
CA ALA A 578 -4.57 14.55 26.30
C ALA A 578 -3.28 14.65 25.46
N SER A 579 -3.07 15.77 24.77
CA SER A 579 -1.85 16.02 23.97
C SER A 579 -0.60 16.09 24.85
N ALA A 580 -0.73 16.54 26.09
CA ALA A 580 0.36 16.55 27.08
C ALA A 580 0.61 15.15 27.71
N GLN A 581 -0.13 14.10 27.29
CA GLN A 581 -0.05 12.73 27.81
C GLN A 581 -0.29 12.64 29.35
N LEU A 582 -1.10 13.55 29.89
CA LEU A 582 -1.47 13.55 31.31
C LEU A 582 -2.78 12.82 31.59
N THR A 583 -3.46 12.32 30.54
CA THR A 583 -4.65 11.47 30.65
C THR A 583 -4.26 10.00 30.70
N ASP A 584 -5.23 9.15 31.04
CA ASP A 584 -5.06 7.70 31.02
C ASP A 584 -4.81 7.22 29.57
N GLU A 585 -3.64 6.63 29.33
CA GLU A 585 -3.20 6.13 28.00
C GLU A 585 -4.14 5.10 27.38
N THR A 586 -5.07 4.56 28.16
CA THR A 586 -6.06 3.58 27.68
C THR A 586 -7.35 4.21 27.18
N LYS A 587 -7.54 5.52 27.25
CA LYS A 587 -8.78 6.21 26.88
C LYS A 587 -8.64 7.03 25.61
N PRO A 588 -9.76 7.34 24.90
CA PRO A 588 -9.77 8.30 23.80
C PRO A 588 -9.30 9.70 24.25
N ASN A 589 -8.73 10.48 23.31
CA ASN A 589 -8.23 11.83 23.57
C ASN A 589 -9.29 12.82 24.07
N GLY A 590 -10.56 12.53 23.83
CA GLY A 590 -11.68 13.29 24.34
C GLY A 590 -13.01 12.65 24.01
N VAL A 591 -13.96 12.70 24.93
CA VAL A 591 -15.33 12.20 24.72
C VAL A 591 -16.31 13.30 25.15
N PHE A 592 -17.08 13.81 24.19
CA PHE A 592 -17.99 14.94 24.38
C PHE A 592 -19.40 14.62 23.96
N LEU A 593 -20.38 15.06 24.73
CA LEU A 593 -21.80 15.04 24.40
C LEU A 593 -22.31 16.48 24.31
N LEU A 594 -22.59 16.93 23.08
CA LEU A 594 -23.07 18.28 22.78
C LEU A 594 -24.61 18.25 22.77
N THR A 595 -25.24 18.92 23.75
CA THR A 595 -26.69 18.93 23.89
C THR A 595 -27.28 20.33 23.63
N GLY A 596 -28.45 20.43 23.08
CA GLY A 596 -29.15 21.70 22.86
C GLY A 596 -29.83 21.83 21.51
N PRO A 597 -30.34 23.04 21.18
CA PRO A 597 -31.13 23.28 19.98
C PRO A 597 -30.42 22.93 18.67
N SER A 598 -31.20 22.74 17.61
CA SER A 598 -30.65 22.52 16.27
C SER A 598 -30.07 23.80 15.70
N GLY A 599 -28.98 23.72 14.93
CA GLY A 599 -28.38 24.87 14.23
C GLY A 599 -27.52 25.82 15.09
N VAL A 600 -27.12 25.42 16.30
CA VAL A 600 -26.28 26.21 17.23
C VAL A 600 -24.77 25.96 17.09
N GLY A 601 -24.34 25.11 16.14
CA GLY A 601 -22.93 24.91 15.85
C GLY A 601 -22.35 23.55 16.30
N LYS A 602 -23.14 22.61 16.82
CA LYS A 602 -22.65 21.30 17.32
C LYS A 602 -21.81 20.52 16.28
N THR A 603 -22.33 20.34 15.07
CA THR A 603 -21.60 19.66 13.98
C THR A 603 -20.40 20.46 13.47
N GLU A 604 -20.54 21.80 13.41
CA GLU A 604 -19.44 22.69 13.00
C GLU A 604 -18.25 22.63 13.96
N SER A 605 -18.50 22.43 15.27
CA SER A 605 -17.44 22.25 16.26
C SER A 605 -16.63 20.96 16.00
N ALA A 606 -17.29 19.88 15.58
CA ALA A 606 -16.58 18.64 15.22
C ALA A 606 -15.69 18.83 13.99
N LEU A 607 -16.18 19.55 12.96
CA LEU A 607 -15.42 19.89 11.77
C LEU A 607 -14.24 20.83 12.10
N ALA A 608 -14.47 21.82 12.96
CA ALA A 608 -13.43 22.74 13.40
C ALA A 608 -12.31 22.04 14.16
N ILE A 609 -12.65 21.10 15.06
CA ILE A 609 -11.66 20.32 15.80
C ILE A 609 -10.87 19.41 14.85
N ALA A 610 -11.52 18.75 13.90
CA ALA A 610 -10.81 17.92 12.94
C ALA A 610 -9.84 18.72 12.08
N ASP A 611 -10.25 19.90 11.61
CA ASP A 611 -9.39 20.81 10.88
C ASP A 611 -8.18 21.28 11.72
N LYS A 612 -8.40 21.69 12.96
CA LYS A 612 -7.35 22.25 13.82
C LYS A 612 -6.47 21.17 14.48
N VAL A 613 -7.03 20.03 14.90
CA VAL A 613 -6.29 18.97 15.58
C VAL A 613 -5.71 17.95 14.61
N TYR A 614 -6.49 17.55 13.58
CA TYR A 614 -6.07 16.51 12.62
C TYR A 614 -5.81 17.03 11.20
N GLY A 615 -5.85 18.36 10.98
CA GLY A 615 -5.37 19.03 9.78
C GLY A 615 -6.33 19.11 8.61
N SER A 616 -7.45 18.38 8.61
CA SER A 616 -8.47 18.43 7.56
C SER A 616 -9.85 18.10 8.10
N GLU A 617 -10.86 18.76 7.56
CA GLU A 617 -12.27 18.38 7.77
C GLU A 617 -12.57 16.95 7.29
N ASP A 618 -11.80 16.42 6.34
CA ASP A 618 -11.95 15.04 5.85
C ASP A 618 -11.61 13.98 6.91
N ASN A 619 -10.95 14.38 8.00
CA ASN A 619 -10.66 13.50 9.13
C ASN A 619 -11.82 13.43 10.15
N VAL A 620 -13.04 13.77 9.73
CA VAL A 620 -14.26 13.49 10.47
C VAL A 620 -14.95 12.26 9.89
N THR A 621 -15.24 11.31 10.76
CA THR A 621 -16.14 10.19 10.44
C THR A 621 -17.51 10.47 11.04
N THR A 622 -18.47 10.82 10.21
CA THR A 622 -19.84 11.09 10.65
C THR A 622 -20.70 9.83 10.54
N ILE A 623 -21.30 9.44 11.65
CA ILE A 623 -22.24 8.32 11.72
C ILE A 623 -23.58 8.85 12.28
N ASN A 624 -24.64 8.72 11.48
CA ASN A 624 -25.98 9.12 11.91
C ASN A 624 -26.61 8.01 12.74
N MET A 625 -26.80 8.27 14.02
CA MET A 625 -27.34 7.29 14.97
C MET A 625 -28.82 6.98 14.73
N SER A 626 -29.52 7.80 13.97
CA SER A 626 -30.90 7.52 13.57
C SER A 626 -31.07 6.27 12.69
N GLU A 627 -29.97 5.82 12.06
CA GLU A 627 -29.93 4.58 11.28
C GLU A 627 -29.86 3.33 12.16
N PHE A 628 -29.43 3.47 13.43
CA PHE A 628 -29.21 2.39 14.40
C PHE A 628 -30.28 2.34 15.50
N LYS A 629 -31.53 2.59 15.15
CA LYS A 629 -32.68 2.53 16.07
C LYS A 629 -33.08 1.12 16.49
N GLU A 630 -32.75 0.12 15.66
CA GLU A 630 -33.17 -1.26 15.83
C GLU A 630 -31.98 -2.12 16.30
N GLU A 631 -32.24 -3.07 17.21
CA GLU A 631 -31.24 -3.91 17.85
C GLU A 631 -30.36 -4.66 16.82
N HIS A 632 -30.98 -5.18 15.76
CA HIS A 632 -30.25 -5.93 14.75
C HIS A 632 -29.26 -5.06 13.93
N LYS A 633 -29.48 -3.75 13.84
CA LYS A 633 -28.59 -2.82 13.17
C LYS A 633 -27.39 -2.41 14.02
N VAL A 634 -27.46 -2.59 15.34
CA VAL A 634 -26.35 -2.29 16.26
C VAL A 634 -25.11 -3.13 15.92
N SER A 635 -25.32 -4.38 15.49
CA SER A 635 -24.21 -5.25 15.05
C SER A 635 -23.48 -4.73 13.81
N LEU A 636 -24.11 -3.91 12.96
CA LEU A 636 -23.45 -3.32 11.78
C LEU A 636 -22.40 -2.27 12.16
N LEU A 637 -22.46 -1.70 13.36
CA LEU A 637 -21.41 -0.79 13.85
C LEU A 637 -20.08 -1.52 14.05
N LEU A 638 -20.13 -2.75 14.56
CA LEU A 638 -18.94 -3.56 14.89
C LEU A 638 -18.57 -4.57 13.80
N GLY A 639 -19.51 -4.87 12.90
CA GLY A 639 -19.41 -5.98 11.94
C GLY A 639 -20.17 -7.22 12.42
N SER A 640 -20.68 -8.00 11.48
CA SER A 640 -21.49 -9.20 11.77
C SER A 640 -20.59 -10.34 12.27
N PRO A 641 -20.97 -11.03 13.36
CA PRO A 641 -20.25 -12.20 13.85
C PRO A 641 -20.34 -13.39 12.88
N PRO A 642 -19.47 -14.40 13.02
CA PRO A 642 -19.48 -15.57 12.17
C PRO A 642 -20.84 -16.27 12.11
N GLY A 643 -21.36 -16.53 10.91
CA GLY A 643 -22.63 -17.20 10.67
C GLY A 643 -23.81 -16.28 10.38
N TYR A 644 -23.65 -14.96 10.44
CA TYR A 644 -24.67 -13.98 10.07
C TYR A 644 -24.39 -13.38 8.69
N VAL A 645 -25.45 -12.88 8.04
CA VAL A 645 -25.33 -12.17 6.74
C VAL A 645 -24.48 -10.93 6.93
N GLY A 646 -23.48 -10.70 6.03
CA GLY A 646 -22.51 -9.61 6.14
C GLY A 646 -21.25 -9.96 6.96
N TYR A 647 -21.01 -11.23 7.30
CA TYR A 647 -19.74 -11.66 7.88
C TYR A 647 -18.60 -11.44 6.90
N GLY A 648 -17.53 -10.77 7.35
CA GLY A 648 -16.39 -10.38 6.52
C GLY A 648 -16.53 -8.98 5.89
N GLU A 649 -17.70 -8.36 5.94
CA GLU A 649 -17.87 -6.93 5.71
C GLU A 649 -17.65 -6.22 7.05
N GLY A 650 -16.56 -5.49 7.20
CA GLY A 650 -16.24 -4.80 8.47
C GLY A 650 -17.39 -3.91 8.97
N GLY A 651 -17.43 -3.60 10.27
CA GLY A 651 -18.42 -2.68 10.83
C GLY A 651 -18.18 -1.24 10.41
N VAL A 652 -19.26 -0.45 10.29
CA VAL A 652 -19.17 0.97 9.84
C VAL A 652 -18.21 1.77 10.75
N LEU A 653 -18.35 1.62 12.07
CA LEU A 653 -17.52 2.32 13.04
C LEU A 653 -16.09 1.74 13.08
N THR A 654 -15.99 0.42 13.16
CA THR A 654 -14.69 -0.25 13.31
C THR A 654 -13.80 -0.10 12.09
N GLU A 655 -14.35 -0.20 10.86
CA GLU A 655 -13.62 0.05 9.63
C GLU A 655 -13.20 1.52 9.46
N ALA A 656 -14.05 2.46 9.84
CA ALA A 656 -13.74 3.87 9.76
C ALA A 656 -12.55 4.21 10.65
N VAL A 657 -12.54 3.75 11.90
CA VAL A 657 -11.44 3.97 12.86
C VAL A 657 -10.17 3.24 12.44
N ARG A 658 -10.29 2.02 11.91
CA ARG A 658 -9.15 1.26 11.39
C ARG A 658 -8.45 2.00 10.24
N ARG A 659 -9.23 2.63 9.34
CA ARG A 659 -8.69 3.40 8.21
C ARG A 659 -8.14 4.75 8.61
N LYS A 660 -8.80 5.44 9.57
CA LYS A 660 -8.43 6.77 10.05
C LYS A 660 -8.36 6.79 11.58
N PRO A 661 -7.28 6.27 12.18
CA PRO A 661 -7.17 6.17 13.64
C PRO A 661 -6.99 7.54 14.32
N TYR A 662 -6.47 8.53 13.62
CA TYR A 662 -6.36 9.93 14.04
C TYR A 662 -7.51 10.72 13.40
N SER A 663 -8.68 10.69 14.01
CA SER A 663 -9.88 11.30 13.47
C SER A 663 -10.85 11.73 14.55
N VAL A 664 -11.77 12.63 14.17
CA VAL A 664 -12.96 12.94 14.97
C VAL A 664 -14.07 11.98 14.57
N ILE A 665 -14.63 11.29 15.54
CA ILE A 665 -15.81 10.45 15.35
C ILE A 665 -17.03 11.26 15.78
N LEU A 666 -17.83 11.66 14.80
CA LEU A 666 -19.08 12.38 15.05
C LEU A 666 -20.27 11.42 15.01
N LEU A 667 -20.89 11.21 16.16
CA LEU A 667 -22.12 10.44 16.32
C LEU A 667 -23.30 11.41 16.39
N ASP A 668 -23.99 11.59 15.28
CA ASP A 668 -25.08 12.56 15.17
C ASP A 668 -26.43 11.98 15.61
N GLU A 669 -27.23 12.76 16.33
CA GLU A 669 -28.54 12.38 16.84
C GLU A 669 -28.52 11.14 17.79
N MET A 670 -27.61 11.14 18.76
CA MET A 670 -27.36 10.01 19.66
C MET A 670 -28.64 9.61 20.50
N GLU A 671 -29.51 10.53 20.76
CA GLU A 671 -30.81 10.28 21.44
C GLU A 671 -31.73 9.34 20.66
N LYS A 672 -31.52 9.19 19.35
CA LYS A 672 -32.34 8.32 18.49
C LYS A 672 -31.79 6.90 18.38
N ALA A 673 -30.63 6.63 18.92
CA ALA A 673 -29.98 5.33 18.85
C ALA A 673 -30.64 4.30 19.78
N HIS A 674 -30.57 3.02 19.40
CA HIS A 674 -30.97 1.93 20.29
C HIS A 674 -30.12 1.94 21.57
N PRO A 675 -30.65 1.68 22.76
CA PRO A 675 -29.88 1.67 24.01
C PRO A 675 -28.67 0.76 24.03
N GLY A 676 -28.63 -0.30 23.22
CA GLY A 676 -27.48 -1.18 23.01
C GLY A 676 -26.26 -0.51 22.43
N VAL A 677 -26.43 0.61 21.72
CA VAL A 677 -25.29 1.42 21.20
C VAL A 677 -24.51 2.02 22.37
N GLN A 678 -25.18 2.50 23.41
CA GLN A 678 -24.53 3.04 24.61
C GLN A 678 -23.64 1.99 25.30
N ASP A 679 -24.09 0.72 25.29
CA ASP A 679 -23.33 -0.39 25.91
C ASP A 679 -22.03 -0.70 25.14
N ILE A 680 -22.00 -0.52 23.82
CA ILE A 680 -20.80 -0.61 22.98
C ILE A 680 -19.80 0.44 23.42
N PHE A 681 -20.25 1.69 23.55
CA PHE A 681 -19.35 2.80 23.85
C PHE A 681 -18.79 2.78 25.28
N TYR A 682 -19.38 2.04 26.24
CA TYR A 682 -18.75 1.84 27.55
C TYR A 682 -17.35 1.22 27.43
N GLN A 683 -17.19 0.24 26.55
CA GLN A 683 -15.88 -0.39 26.35
C GLN A 683 -14.88 0.58 25.71
N VAL A 684 -15.34 1.36 24.74
CA VAL A 684 -14.52 2.37 24.07
C VAL A 684 -14.06 3.45 25.06
N PHE A 685 -14.94 3.96 25.93
CA PHE A 685 -14.62 5.02 26.87
C PHE A 685 -13.73 4.56 28.03
N ASP A 686 -13.86 3.30 28.45
CA ASP A 686 -13.09 2.76 29.59
C ASP A 686 -11.76 2.15 29.16
N LYS A 687 -11.69 1.50 27.96
CA LYS A 687 -10.53 0.74 27.50
C LYS A 687 -9.89 1.31 26.24
N GLY A 688 -10.48 2.31 25.60
CA GLY A 688 -10.04 2.85 24.32
C GLY A 688 -9.97 1.85 23.18
N SER A 689 -10.56 0.67 23.33
CA SER A 689 -10.57 -0.36 22.29
C SER A 689 -11.84 -1.19 22.32
N ILE A 690 -12.20 -1.75 21.16
CA ILE A 690 -13.31 -2.69 21.03
C ILE A 690 -12.98 -3.77 20.00
N LYS A 691 -13.58 -4.94 20.16
CA LYS A 691 -13.44 -6.03 19.18
C LYS A 691 -14.45 -5.90 18.06
N ASP A 692 -13.98 -6.02 16.83
CA ASP A 692 -14.84 -6.13 15.67
C ASP A 692 -15.55 -7.50 15.59
N GLY A 693 -16.41 -7.68 14.57
CA GLY A 693 -17.12 -8.94 14.32
C GLY A 693 -16.21 -10.14 14.02
N GLU A 694 -14.93 -9.91 13.66
CA GLU A 694 -13.93 -10.94 13.44
C GLU A 694 -13.05 -11.20 14.68
N GLY A 695 -13.23 -10.44 15.76
CA GLY A 695 -12.48 -10.55 17.01
C GLY A 695 -11.16 -9.78 17.03
N ARG A 696 -10.91 -8.88 16.07
CA ARG A 696 -9.75 -7.99 16.05
C ARG A 696 -9.97 -6.83 17.01
N ASP A 697 -8.95 -6.44 17.74
CA ASP A 697 -8.99 -5.25 18.59
C ASP A 697 -8.83 -3.99 17.72
N ILE A 698 -9.79 -3.09 17.79
CA ILE A 698 -9.80 -1.78 17.13
C ILE A 698 -9.50 -0.72 18.17
N ASP A 699 -8.48 0.09 17.92
CA ASP A 699 -7.96 1.11 18.84
C ASP A 699 -8.61 2.48 18.57
N PHE A 700 -9.19 3.09 19.62
CA PHE A 700 -9.82 4.40 19.62
C PHE A 700 -9.04 5.46 20.40
N LYS A 701 -7.87 5.13 20.99
CA LYS A 701 -7.13 6.01 21.87
C LYS A 701 -6.77 7.35 21.24
N ASN A 702 -6.47 7.34 19.95
CA ASN A 702 -6.08 8.54 19.20
C ASN A 702 -7.28 9.27 18.56
N THR A 703 -8.52 8.88 18.91
CA THR A 703 -9.72 9.51 18.38
C THR A 703 -10.28 10.53 19.35
N ILE A 704 -10.98 11.54 18.84
CA ILE A 704 -11.86 12.42 19.60
C ILE A 704 -13.30 12.04 19.25
N ILE A 705 -14.08 11.67 20.26
CA ILE A 705 -15.47 11.24 20.05
C ILE A 705 -16.41 12.38 20.43
N ILE A 706 -17.17 12.84 19.45
CA ILE A 706 -18.16 13.91 19.61
C ILE A 706 -19.54 13.34 19.31
N MET A 707 -20.43 13.43 20.28
CA MET A 707 -21.82 13.02 20.15
C MET A 707 -22.71 14.25 20.16
N THR A 708 -23.70 14.31 19.28
CA THR A 708 -24.71 15.38 19.32
C THR A 708 -26.04 14.82 19.78
N ALA A 709 -26.76 15.60 20.54
CA ALA A 709 -28.14 15.30 20.98
C ALA A 709 -29.00 16.58 20.95
N ASN A 710 -30.27 16.41 20.65
CA ASN A 710 -31.28 17.49 20.75
C ASN A 710 -32.07 17.42 22.07
N THR A 711 -31.72 16.48 22.94
CA THR A 711 -32.29 16.29 24.27
C THR A 711 -32.15 17.58 25.11
N GLY A 712 -33.19 18.00 25.80
CA GLY A 712 -33.20 19.21 26.60
C GLY A 712 -33.38 20.51 25.81
N THR A 713 -33.72 20.44 24.52
CA THR A 713 -33.95 21.66 23.69
C THR A 713 -35.07 22.52 24.25
N GLU A 714 -36.21 21.95 24.63
CA GLU A 714 -37.38 22.68 25.16
C GLU A 714 -37.02 23.38 26.47
N THR A 715 -36.35 22.70 27.39
CA THR A 715 -35.87 23.25 28.66
C THR A 715 -34.86 24.39 28.41
N THR A 716 -33.90 24.20 27.51
CA THR A 716 -32.92 25.25 27.16
C THR A 716 -33.63 26.48 26.58
N MET A 717 -34.53 26.30 25.62
CA MET A 717 -35.25 27.41 24.99
C MET A 717 -36.13 28.17 25.97
N SER A 718 -36.76 27.47 26.93
CA SER A 718 -37.60 28.10 27.96
C SER A 718 -36.77 28.91 28.97
N LEU A 719 -35.57 28.42 29.35
CA LEU A 719 -34.70 29.11 30.30
C LEU A 719 -34.00 30.33 29.67
N TYR A 720 -33.79 30.33 28.37
CA TYR A 720 -33.18 31.43 27.63
C TYR A 720 -34.22 32.31 26.89
N ALA A 721 -35.50 32.16 27.17
CA ALA A 721 -36.56 33.00 26.61
C ALA A 721 -36.46 34.47 27.09
N ASP A 722 -35.99 34.67 28.32
CA ASP A 722 -35.65 35.99 28.85
C ASP A 722 -34.14 36.09 29.06
N PRO A 723 -33.43 36.95 28.28
CA PRO A 723 -31.98 37.08 28.37
C PRO A 723 -31.45 37.52 29.73
N ASP A 724 -32.26 38.31 30.48
CA ASP A 724 -31.86 38.82 31.81
C ASP A 724 -31.92 37.76 32.90
N LEU A 725 -32.61 36.65 32.67
CA LEU A 725 -32.80 35.53 33.59
C LEU A 725 -32.03 34.25 33.12
N ALA A 726 -31.27 34.35 32.05
CA ALA A 726 -30.56 33.21 31.46
C ALA A 726 -29.55 32.65 32.45
N PRO A 727 -29.58 31.32 32.72
CA PRO A 727 -28.63 30.69 33.64
C PRO A 727 -27.22 30.62 33.04
N GLU A 728 -26.22 30.58 33.91
CA GLU A 728 -24.83 30.24 33.54
C GLU A 728 -24.77 28.82 32.96
N PRO A 729 -23.81 28.49 32.06
CA PRO A 729 -23.71 27.17 31.41
C PRO A 729 -23.69 25.97 32.38
N GLU A 730 -23.05 26.12 33.53
CA GLU A 730 -22.97 25.09 34.56
C GLU A 730 -24.34 24.84 35.22
N ALA A 731 -25.11 25.89 35.51
CA ALA A 731 -26.45 25.77 36.03
C ALA A 731 -27.42 25.19 34.97
N LEU A 732 -27.23 25.50 33.70
CA LEU A 732 -27.95 24.88 32.58
C LEU A 732 -27.68 23.37 32.52
N LYS A 733 -26.41 22.95 32.68
CA LYS A 733 -26.03 21.53 32.72
C LYS A 733 -26.76 20.76 33.81
N GLU A 734 -26.91 21.35 35.00
CA GLU A 734 -27.64 20.77 36.10
C GLU A 734 -29.18 20.70 35.78
N ALA A 735 -29.74 21.74 35.20
CA ALA A 735 -31.14 21.78 34.81
C ALA A 735 -31.50 20.75 33.73
N LEU A 736 -30.58 20.44 32.80
CA LEU A 736 -30.76 19.45 31.75
C LEU A 736 -30.60 18.00 32.21
N ARG A 737 -30.23 17.77 33.48
CA ARG A 737 -29.90 16.42 33.97
C ARG A 737 -31.07 15.45 33.86
N ASP A 738 -32.28 15.89 34.20
CA ASP A 738 -33.47 15.02 34.17
C ASP A 738 -33.86 14.70 32.73
N ASP A 739 -33.77 15.65 31.83
CA ASP A 739 -34.00 15.43 30.38
C ASP A 739 -32.99 14.43 29.81
N LEU A 740 -31.72 14.57 30.16
CA LEU A 740 -30.65 13.68 29.70
C LEU A 740 -30.83 12.24 30.23
N LEU A 741 -31.32 12.09 31.47
CA LEU A 741 -31.61 10.77 32.05
C LEU A 741 -32.76 10.04 31.38
N THR A 742 -33.59 10.73 30.58
CA THR A 742 -34.63 10.11 29.78
C THR A 742 -34.05 9.30 28.61
N ASP A 743 -33.02 9.81 27.96
CA ASP A 743 -32.43 9.21 26.77
C ASP A 743 -31.12 8.43 27.05
N PHE A 744 -30.40 8.83 28.08
CA PHE A 744 -29.06 8.29 28.39
C PHE A 744 -29.01 7.63 29.76
N LYS A 745 -28.33 6.49 29.85
CA LYS A 745 -28.09 5.80 31.12
C LYS A 745 -27.18 6.63 32.03
N PRO A 746 -27.38 6.64 33.36
CA PRO A 746 -26.50 7.38 34.30
C PRO A 746 -25.00 7.00 34.16
N ALA A 747 -24.75 5.72 33.92
CA ALA A 747 -23.37 5.22 33.72
C ALA A 747 -22.72 5.76 32.43
N PHE A 748 -23.50 6.07 31.41
CA PHE A 748 -23.03 6.69 30.18
C PHE A 748 -22.66 8.15 30.42
N LEU A 749 -23.58 8.91 31.03
CA LEU A 749 -23.35 10.33 31.34
C LEU A 749 -22.12 10.56 32.25
N GLY A 750 -21.84 9.62 33.16
CA GLY A 750 -20.66 9.70 34.03
C GLY A 750 -19.30 9.51 33.32
N ARG A 751 -19.28 9.13 32.04
CA ARG A 751 -18.07 8.88 31.24
C ARG A 751 -17.84 9.89 30.12
N VAL A 752 -18.77 10.80 29.93
CA VAL A 752 -18.75 11.79 28.87
C VAL A 752 -18.71 13.20 29.41
N ASN A 753 -18.03 14.12 28.72
CA ASN A 753 -18.13 15.54 29.01
C ASN A 753 -19.40 16.11 28.38
N VAL A 754 -20.43 16.33 29.20
CA VAL A 754 -21.69 16.94 28.74
C VAL A 754 -21.49 18.44 28.61
N LEU A 755 -21.72 18.96 27.41
CA LEU A 755 -21.55 20.36 27.03
C LEU A 755 -22.90 20.90 26.50
N PRO A 756 -23.61 21.74 27.26
CA PRO A 756 -24.83 22.39 26.77
C PRO A 756 -24.45 23.50 25.77
N TYR A 757 -25.10 23.50 24.62
CA TYR A 757 -24.99 24.52 23.58
C TYR A 757 -26.09 25.53 23.71
N LEU A 758 -25.72 26.79 23.78
CA LEU A 758 -26.65 27.90 24.04
C LEU A 758 -27.40 28.29 22.78
N PRO A 759 -28.64 28.78 22.90
CA PRO A 759 -29.34 29.42 21.78
C PRO A 759 -28.58 30.66 21.28
N LEU A 760 -28.63 30.87 19.97
CA LEU A 760 -27.90 31.95 19.33
C LEU A 760 -28.66 33.30 19.44
N GLY A 761 -28.01 34.28 20.07
CA GLY A 761 -28.52 35.66 20.13
C GLY A 761 -28.35 36.38 18.79
N LYS A 762 -29.02 37.54 18.65
CA LYS A 762 -29.01 38.36 17.42
C LYS A 762 -27.59 38.78 17.02
N GLU A 763 -26.76 39.13 17.96
CA GLU A 763 -25.35 39.56 17.71
C GLU A 763 -24.54 38.40 17.12
N VAL A 764 -24.64 37.23 17.72
CA VAL A 764 -23.96 36.00 17.26
C VAL A 764 -24.44 35.56 15.88
N LEU A 765 -25.75 35.63 15.61
CA LEU A 765 -26.31 35.35 14.27
C LEU A 765 -25.79 36.37 13.21
N THR A 766 -25.58 37.62 13.61
CA THR A 766 -24.99 38.62 12.71
C THR A 766 -23.54 38.27 12.34
N GLU A 767 -22.76 37.84 13.31
CA GLU A 767 -21.38 37.41 13.08
C GLU A 767 -21.31 36.15 12.20
N ILE A 768 -22.14 35.15 12.50
CA ILE A 768 -22.25 33.93 11.68
C ILE A 768 -22.67 34.26 10.24
N THR A 769 -23.61 35.20 10.07
CA THR A 769 -24.03 35.66 8.72
C THR A 769 -22.87 36.28 7.97
N LYS A 770 -22.09 37.16 8.60
CA LYS A 770 -20.88 37.76 8.02
C LYS A 770 -19.84 36.68 7.63
N LEU A 771 -19.57 35.71 8.51
CA LEU A 771 -18.64 34.64 8.20
C LEU A 771 -19.08 33.79 6.98
N LYS A 772 -20.38 33.46 6.89
CA LYS A 772 -20.92 32.70 5.75
C LYS A 772 -20.86 33.52 4.44
N LEU A 773 -21.18 34.81 4.48
CA LEU A 773 -21.09 35.70 3.34
C LEU A 773 -19.61 35.88 2.89
N ASN A 774 -18.67 35.99 3.82
CA ASN A 774 -17.24 36.02 3.52
C ASN A 774 -16.76 34.73 2.82
N LYS A 775 -17.25 33.56 3.23
CA LYS A 775 -16.96 32.30 2.51
C LYS A 775 -17.46 32.36 1.05
N VAL A 776 -18.63 32.92 0.80
CA VAL A 776 -19.17 33.15 -0.55
C VAL A 776 -18.30 34.13 -1.33
N SER A 777 -17.93 35.28 -0.72
CA SER A 777 -17.07 36.28 -1.32
C SER A 777 -15.70 35.70 -1.74
N ASN A 778 -15.06 34.92 -0.87
CA ASN A 778 -13.80 34.26 -1.17
C ASN A 778 -13.92 33.27 -2.35
N ARG A 779 -15.05 32.54 -2.43
CA ARG A 779 -15.34 31.62 -3.53
C ARG A 779 -15.48 32.35 -4.86
N ILE A 780 -16.20 33.48 -4.88
CA ILE A 780 -16.36 34.35 -6.08
C ILE A 780 -15.02 34.98 -6.50
N ARG A 781 -14.24 35.46 -5.53
CA ARG A 781 -12.90 36.00 -5.81
C ARG A 781 -11.97 34.97 -6.45
N LYS A 782 -12.03 33.70 -5.97
CA LYS A 782 -11.21 32.62 -6.51
C LYS A 782 -11.58 32.21 -7.95
N HIS A 783 -12.88 32.30 -8.30
CA HIS A 783 -13.35 31.81 -9.62
C HIS A 783 -13.47 32.95 -10.66
N TYR A 784 -13.79 34.16 -10.24
CA TYR A 784 -14.09 35.28 -11.13
C TYR A 784 -13.15 36.47 -10.93
N SER A 785 -12.22 36.41 -9.97
CA SER A 785 -11.32 37.52 -9.57
C SER A 785 -12.05 38.81 -9.17
N ALA A 786 -13.34 38.72 -8.82
CA ALA A 786 -14.22 39.85 -8.51
C ALA A 786 -14.48 39.97 -7.00
N GLY A 787 -14.58 41.20 -6.51
CA GLY A 787 -14.98 41.49 -5.14
C GLY A 787 -16.49 41.36 -4.96
N LEU A 788 -16.96 40.80 -3.81
CA LEU A 788 -18.39 40.72 -3.49
C LEU A 788 -18.67 41.54 -2.22
N TYR A 789 -19.60 42.50 -2.31
CA TYR A 789 -19.97 43.42 -1.23
C TYR A 789 -21.45 43.32 -0.92
N PHE A 790 -21.79 43.35 0.39
CA PHE A 790 -23.16 43.26 0.90
C PHE A 790 -23.54 44.49 1.71
N ASP A 791 -24.80 44.88 1.62
CA ASP A 791 -25.36 45.98 2.41
C ASP A 791 -25.68 45.46 3.86
N GLU A 792 -25.46 46.32 4.87
CA GLU A 792 -25.82 46.02 6.27
C GLU A 792 -27.31 45.71 6.44
N GLN A 793 -28.16 46.38 5.64
CA GLN A 793 -29.61 46.16 5.70
C GLN A 793 -29.95 44.69 5.32
N LEU A 794 -29.28 44.11 4.33
CA LEU A 794 -29.46 42.74 3.93
C LEU A 794 -29.05 41.79 5.04
N ILE A 795 -27.91 42.05 5.72
CA ILE A 795 -27.44 41.22 6.85
C ILE A 795 -28.47 41.22 7.97
N ASN A 796 -29.01 42.38 8.33
CA ASN A 796 -30.03 42.48 9.37
C ASN A 796 -31.32 41.75 9.00
N ASP A 797 -31.77 41.84 7.76
CA ASP A 797 -32.95 41.11 7.26
C ASP A 797 -32.79 39.59 7.34
N ILE A 798 -31.59 39.08 7.00
CA ILE A 798 -31.26 37.65 7.11
C ILE A 798 -31.33 37.21 8.57
N VAL A 799 -30.78 38.03 9.47
CA VAL A 799 -30.76 37.73 10.92
C VAL A 799 -32.17 37.76 11.51
N ASP A 800 -32.95 38.75 11.18
CA ASP A 800 -34.33 38.86 11.71
C ASP A 800 -35.21 37.71 11.23
N ASN A 801 -35.13 37.32 9.97
CA ASN A 801 -35.83 36.15 9.44
C ASN A 801 -35.39 34.82 10.10
N SER A 802 -34.12 34.75 10.51
CA SER A 802 -33.55 33.54 11.17
C SER A 802 -33.99 33.47 12.65
N ASN A 803 -34.14 34.60 13.30
CA ASN A 803 -34.56 34.67 14.70
C ASN A 803 -36.05 34.28 14.89
N GLU A 804 -36.92 34.71 13.95
CA GLU A 804 -38.35 34.35 13.97
C GLU A 804 -38.61 32.86 13.81
N SER A 805 -37.74 32.12 13.11
CA SER A 805 -37.93 30.69 12.80
C SER A 805 -37.42 29.73 13.88
N GLY A 806 -36.65 30.20 14.87
CA GLY A 806 -36.15 29.39 16.00
C GLY A 806 -35.14 28.30 15.65
N SER A 807 -34.70 28.22 14.39
CA SER A 807 -33.82 27.17 13.91
C SER A 807 -32.33 27.62 13.71
N GLY A 808 -31.97 28.75 14.27
CA GLY A 808 -30.60 29.26 14.38
C GLY A 808 -29.84 29.45 13.06
N ALA A 809 -28.56 29.16 13.05
CA ALA A 809 -27.65 29.35 11.91
C ALA A 809 -27.98 28.51 10.65
N ARG A 810 -28.83 27.46 10.78
CA ARG A 810 -29.26 26.66 9.61
C ARG A 810 -30.18 27.45 8.68
N VAL A 811 -31.06 28.32 9.24
CA VAL A 811 -31.93 29.20 8.46
C VAL A 811 -31.10 30.27 7.72
N VAL A 812 -30.07 30.83 8.35
CA VAL A 812 -29.12 31.74 7.68
C VAL A 812 -28.57 31.10 6.41
N GLN A 813 -28.10 29.86 6.52
CA GLN A 813 -27.54 29.12 5.38
C GLN A 813 -28.57 28.87 4.29
N THR A 814 -29.73 28.37 4.66
CA THR A 814 -30.84 28.12 3.72
C THR A 814 -31.30 29.40 3.01
N THR A 815 -31.33 30.52 3.73
CA THR A 815 -31.69 31.82 3.15
C THR A 815 -30.64 32.28 2.15
N ILE A 816 -29.35 32.15 2.45
CA ILE A 816 -28.27 32.47 1.52
C ILE A 816 -28.36 31.57 0.27
N GLU A 817 -28.51 30.26 0.46
CA GLU A 817 -28.53 29.30 -0.64
C GLU A 817 -29.76 29.43 -1.54
N ASN A 818 -30.93 29.65 -0.98
CA ASN A 818 -32.18 29.66 -1.76
C ASN A 818 -32.56 31.05 -2.31
N ASN A 819 -32.18 32.11 -1.64
CA ASN A 819 -32.61 33.47 -2.04
C ASN A 819 -31.48 34.33 -2.62
N LEU A 820 -30.26 34.21 -2.09
CA LEU A 820 -29.13 35.08 -2.47
C LEU A 820 -28.32 34.47 -3.62
N LEU A 821 -27.82 33.25 -3.49
CA LEU A 821 -26.94 32.64 -4.50
C LEU A 821 -27.60 32.46 -5.87
N PRO A 822 -28.89 32.11 -6.03
CA PRO A 822 -29.51 32.02 -7.35
C PRO A 822 -29.56 33.36 -8.08
N LYS A 823 -29.84 34.48 -7.37
CA LYS A 823 -29.87 35.82 -7.99
C LYS A 823 -28.48 36.26 -8.41
N ILE A 824 -27.47 36.10 -7.57
CA ILE A 824 -26.07 36.39 -7.91
C ILE A 824 -25.62 35.56 -9.12
N SER A 825 -25.91 34.26 -9.12
CA SER A 825 -25.56 33.35 -10.21
C SER A 825 -26.22 33.77 -11.54
N HIS A 826 -27.49 34.16 -11.49
CA HIS A 826 -28.23 34.62 -12.67
C HIS A 826 -27.57 35.87 -13.31
N GLU A 827 -27.18 36.86 -12.49
CA GLU A 827 -26.53 38.05 -12.98
C GLU A 827 -25.12 37.81 -13.52
N ILE A 828 -24.33 36.98 -12.84
CA ILE A 828 -23.01 36.55 -13.31
C ILE A 828 -23.12 35.83 -14.68
N LEU A 829 -24.04 34.87 -14.80
CA LEU A 829 -24.25 34.15 -16.05
C LEU A 829 -24.73 35.04 -17.18
N ASN A 830 -25.61 36.03 -16.89
CA ASN A 830 -26.04 37.04 -17.87
C ASN A 830 -24.88 37.93 -18.31
N ALA A 831 -23.99 38.34 -17.43
CA ALA A 831 -22.80 39.10 -17.77
C ALA A 831 -21.86 38.32 -18.68
N ILE A 832 -21.58 37.06 -18.34
CA ILE A 832 -20.75 36.15 -19.15
C ILE A 832 -21.35 35.96 -20.54
N LEU A 833 -22.67 35.72 -20.62
CA LEU A 833 -23.37 35.52 -21.89
C LEU A 833 -23.31 36.74 -22.78
N ASN A 834 -23.30 37.94 -22.20
CA ASN A 834 -23.19 39.22 -22.91
C ASN A 834 -21.73 39.69 -23.13
N GLY A 835 -20.74 38.90 -22.76
CA GLY A 835 -19.30 39.20 -22.89
C GLY A 835 -18.85 40.41 -22.05
N LYS A 836 -19.55 40.69 -20.93
CA LYS A 836 -19.19 41.78 -20.01
C LYS A 836 -18.22 41.24 -18.95
N THR A 837 -17.11 41.93 -18.75
CA THR A 837 -16.21 41.76 -17.60
C THR A 837 -16.72 42.58 -16.42
N PHE A 838 -16.51 42.11 -15.22
CA PHE A 838 -16.88 42.77 -13.98
C PHE A 838 -15.80 42.48 -12.91
N ASP A 839 -15.47 43.55 -12.14
CA ASP A 839 -14.48 43.47 -11.07
C ASP A 839 -15.14 43.47 -9.68
N GLU A 840 -16.38 43.98 -9.59
CA GLU A 840 -17.14 44.10 -8.33
C GLU A 840 -18.59 43.65 -8.49
N ILE A 841 -19.09 42.96 -7.48
CA ILE A 841 -20.49 42.56 -7.36
C ILE A 841 -21.06 43.19 -6.09
N ASN A 842 -22.01 44.11 -6.25
CA ASN A 842 -22.69 44.78 -5.14
C ASN A 842 -24.11 44.23 -4.98
N VAL A 843 -24.43 43.74 -3.79
CA VAL A 843 -25.73 43.16 -3.44
C VAL A 843 -26.40 44.08 -2.41
N ARG A 844 -27.56 44.65 -2.76
CA ARG A 844 -28.29 45.60 -1.93
C ARG A 844 -29.77 45.23 -1.79
N GLY A 845 -30.42 45.79 -0.78
CA GLY A 845 -31.85 45.64 -0.56
C GLY A 845 -32.22 44.57 0.46
N SER A 846 -33.51 44.20 0.49
CA SER A 846 -34.04 43.18 1.39
C SER A 846 -34.07 41.76 0.73
N ILE A 847 -34.24 40.69 1.51
CA ILE A 847 -34.36 39.32 0.98
C ILE A 847 -35.45 39.19 -0.09
N LYS A 848 -36.55 39.96 0.03
CA LYS A 848 -37.67 39.95 -0.92
C LYS A 848 -37.37 40.74 -2.17
N GLU A 849 -36.67 41.88 -2.02
CA GLU A 849 -36.34 42.83 -3.10
C GLU A 849 -34.80 42.96 -3.16
N LEU A 850 -34.15 41.99 -3.70
CA LEU A 850 -32.69 41.95 -3.87
C LEU A 850 -32.28 42.51 -5.21
N GLU A 851 -31.44 43.53 -5.19
CA GLU A 851 -30.76 44.09 -6.36
C GLU A 851 -29.31 43.70 -6.39
N VAL A 852 -28.90 43.08 -7.47
CA VAL A 852 -27.50 42.69 -7.72
C VAL A 852 -26.97 43.55 -8.87
N SER A 853 -25.93 44.31 -8.62
CA SER A 853 -25.27 45.17 -9.64
C SER A 853 -23.83 44.67 -9.84
N LEU A 854 -23.46 44.49 -11.10
CA LEU A 854 -22.11 44.13 -11.54
C LEU A 854 -21.44 45.42 -12.04
N ILE A 855 -20.25 45.72 -11.51
CA ILE A 855 -19.46 46.90 -11.85
C ILE A 855 -18.14 46.48 -12.45
#